data_e054dd75e6529eef01969344f0191aa2
#
_entry.id   e054dd75e6529eef01969344f0191aa2
#
_cell.length_a   1.000
_cell.length_b   1.000
_cell.length_c   1.000
_cell.angle_alpha   90.00
_cell.angle_beta   90.00
_cell.angle_gamma   90.00
#
_symmetry.space_group_name_H-M   'P 1'
#
loop_
_entity.id
_entity.type
_entity.pdbx_description
1 polymer ?
#
loop_
_entity_poly.entity_id
_entity_poly.type
_entity_poly.pdbx_seq_one_letter_code
_entity_poly.pdbx_strand_id
1 'polypeptide(L)'
;MAELRSRKKKEPEKLIKKRADRLPTFTEKSEEDLKKELFSDTKNVVDDDEESPYYEEVPDVHHKRSDSLWDVILEDEILYFDPELSYEVTGYRPISETEGLDFDPAPFREVGQIYERTGKYTAFPKGSKPYADFWHEQIKRCVEGYTVGKYRVTGDHYFFLNFYRMGIVNDKKKAGSGSDESFPFFTVEQYKYFHYIEICEYLKQDSCALKARAVGFSEIGACLGVRPFITTRKFRSVYTAANEGYVDAVLDKCWYQLNWLNNNTDGGMKRVRQKVDNIKHKRASKVDKSGVESGRFAEIEGIIADNPRKVRGDRCDRLIFEEAGSNPTMLTSWTQGTALVEIGGVRRGIKLMWGTGGDHGPALDGLSKIFNDPRAFGVLPYKNNYTQDGKYQLTGFFIPAYSFMLGEGFTDHRGVTNRTKAKEYYEKQRALKSGQALLEYCSEFCFTPDEALLRQGDNIFDSVAIADRLTQLRIHKMGKKPRRVALLWDRVEGETDLNQVKVFDKADSNILIYEEPQLDGKDPFKNLYVAGIDSIDQGTEDSATQTDVSDFCIVIKKRAYGLQEPKYVAIYKERPRDIRTAYDTAMKLLVWYNCKALLEHTKISIITYFKSKKKDNLFMKRPKSSLSDIKRGNSQMIGVPATENIIKHGLSLINDYINDYCYVVDSDEMLEQLLNYSYENKRKFDIVAAMTMCEMADEELLGFVPKPVNDIKKEWKDFGWFTNSKGYKQFGIIGDE
;
A
#
# COMPACT_ATOMS: atom_id res chain seq x y z
N MET A 1 -29.79 -0.52 35.56
CA MET A 1 -28.62 -0.87 34.73
C MET A 1 -28.26 -2.37 34.79
N ALA A 2 -28.46 -3.08 35.88
CA ALA A 2 -28.24 -4.53 35.96
C ALA A 2 -29.29 -5.38 35.20
N GLU A 3 -30.55 -4.94 35.15
CA GLU A 3 -31.64 -5.62 34.44
C GLU A 3 -31.58 -5.50 32.91
N LEU A 4 -30.98 -4.42 32.39
CA LEU A 4 -30.76 -4.25 30.95
C LEU A 4 -29.61 -5.11 30.40
N ARG A 5 -28.66 -5.50 31.26
CA ARG A 5 -27.57 -6.43 30.87
C ARG A 5 -28.01 -7.90 30.81
N SER A 6 -29.03 -8.29 31.58
CA SER A 6 -29.55 -9.67 31.58
C SER A 6 -30.46 -9.98 30.37
N ARG A 7 -31.13 -8.96 29.79
CA ARG A 7 -31.99 -9.13 28.61
C ARG A 7 -31.20 -9.25 27.30
N LYS A 8 -30.03 -8.61 27.17
CA LYS A 8 -29.19 -8.68 25.95
C LYS A 8 -28.47 -10.02 25.77
N LYS A 9 -28.26 -10.79 26.84
CA LYS A 9 -27.60 -12.11 26.75
C LYS A 9 -28.52 -13.27 26.29
N LYS A 10 -29.84 -13.09 26.34
CA LYS A 10 -30.79 -14.17 25.98
C LYS A 10 -31.29 -14.14 24.53
N GLU A 11 -31.18 -13.01 23.84
CA GLU A 11 -31.66 -12.89 22.45
C GLU A 11 -30.79 -13.61 21.41
N PRO A 12 -29.44 -13.57 21.46
CA PRO A 12 -28.63 -14.30 20.47
C PRO A 12 -28.82 -15.81 20.53
N GLU A 13 -28.94 -16.40 21.72
CA GLU A 13 -29.16 -17.84 21.87
C GLU A 13 -30.55 -18.29 21.34
N LYS A 14 -31.57 -17.48 21.48
CA LYS A 14 -32.89 -17.78 20.92
C LYS A 14 -32.95 -17.63 19.40
N LEU A 15 -32.19 -16.70 18.82
CA LEU A 15 -32.08 -16.55 17.36
C LEU A 15 -31.26 -17.70 16.74
N ILE A 16 -30.22 -18.14 17.39
CA ILE A 16 -29.39 -19.28 16.96
C ILE A 16 -30.25 -20.55 17.02
N LYS A 17 -31.01 -20.80 18.11
CA LYS A 17 -31.93 -21.94 18.22
C LYS A 17 -33.04 -21.88 17.16
N LYS A 18 -33.69 -20.75 16.92
CA LYS A 18 -34.75 -20.63 15.89
C LYS A 18 -34.27 -20.78 14.46
N ARG A 19 -32.93 -20.59 14.19
CA ARG A 19 -32.36 -20.85 12.88
C ARG A 19 -31.85 -22.27 12.72
N ALA A 20 -31.34 -22.87 13.79
CA ALA A 20 -31.04 -24.32 13.82
C ALA A 20 -32.29 -25.14 13.48
N ASP A 21 -33.49 -24.72 13.93
CA ASP A 21 -34.77 -25.35 13.62
C ASP A 21 -35.23 -25.19 12.17
N ARG A 22 -34.60 -24.38 11.34
CA ARG A 22 -34.90 -24.17 9.90
C ARG A 22 -33.90 -24.81 8.94
N LEU A 23 -32.72 -25.18 9.41
CA LEU A 23 -31.87 -26.11 8.71
C LEU A 23 -32.30 -27.52 9.06
N PRO A 24 -32.30 -28.50 8.15
CA PRO A 24 -32.58 -29.88 8.53
C PRO A 24 -31.66 -30.24 9.68
N THR A 25 -32.24 -30.44 10.84
CA THR A 25 -31.59 -30.50 12.13
C THR A 25 -30.57 -31.61 12.19
N PHE A 26 -29.33 -31.26 12.11
CA PHE A 26 -28.20 -32.14 12.49
C PHE A 26 -27.89 -32.09 13.98
N THR A 27 -28.55 -31.23 14.77
CA THR A 27 -28.22 -30.94 16.16
C THR A 27 -28.91 -31.85 17.19
N GLU A 28 -29.85 -32.68 16.77
CA GLU A 28 -30.58 -33.58 17.72
C GLU A 28 -30.18 -35.06 17.64
N LYS A 29 -29.35 -35.45 16.67
CA LYS A 29 -28.87 -36.84 16.56
C LYS A 29 -27.48 -36.99 17.16
N SER A 30 -27.28 -38.06 17.92
CA SER A 30 -25.96 -38.39 18.45
C SER A 30 -24.99 -38.68 17.29
N GLU A 31 -23.69 -38.48 17.54
CA GLU A 31 -22.62 -38.80 16.58
C GLU A 31 -22.69 -40.26 16.08
N GLU A 32 -23.21 -41.17 16.91
CA GLU A 32 -23.47 -42.59 16.57
C GLU A 32 -24.67 -42.78 15.66
N ASP A 33 -25.75 -41.99 15.84
CA ASP A 33 -26.94 -42.05 14.97
C ASP A 33 -26.63 -41.48 13.58
N LEU A 34 -25.84 -40.42 13.52
CA LEU A 34 -25.32 -39.85 12.26
C LEU A 34 -24.42 -40.85 11.53
N LYS A 35 -23.53 -41.55 12.25
CA LYS A 35 -22.68 -42.59 11.66
C LYS A 35 -23.51 -43.79 11.17
N LYS A 36 -24.54 -44.21 11.87
CA LYS A 36 -25.44 -45.31 11.43
C LYS A 36 -26.22 -44.96 10.16
N GLU A 37 -26.73 -43.74 10.04
CA GLU A 37 -27.41 -43.28 8.80
C GLU A 37 -26.44 -43.09 7.63
N LEU A 38 -25.21 -42.63 7.89
CA LEU A 38 -24.17 -42.47 6.90
C LEU A 38 -23.64 -43.79 6.31
N PHE A 39 -23.73 -44.88 7.06
CA PHE A 39 -23.19 -46.20 6.69
C PHE A 39 -24.28 -47.24 6.33
N SER A 40 -25.58 -46.88 6.32
CA SER A 40 -26.60 -47.77 5.79
C SER A 40 -26.47 -47.90 4.28
N ASP A 41 -26.20 -49.12 3.86
CA ASP A 41 -25.92 -49.56 2.51
C ASP A 41 -26.75 -48.86 1.39
N THR A 42 -26.06 -48.16 0.52
CA THR A 42 -26.51 -48.02 -0.85
C THR A 42 -25.32 -48.23 -1.80
N LYS A 43 -25.09 -49.49 -2.13
CA LYS A 43 -24.37 -49.88 -3.34
C LYS A 43 -25.23 -49.50 -4.56
N ASN A 44 -25.19 -48.24 -4.96
CA ASN A 44 -25.48 -47.88 -6.35
C ASN A 44 -24.19 -47.34 -6.92
N VAL A 45 -23.58 -48.18 -7.75
CA VAL A 45 -22.48 -47.81 -8.64
C VAL A 45 -23.02 -46.73 -9.54
N VAL A 46 -22.65 -45.50 -9.29
CA VAL A 46 -22.90 -44.39 -10.21
C VAL A 46 -21.97 -44.58 -11.38
N ASP A 47 -22.53 -44.60 -12.58
CA ASP A 47 -21.76 -44.59 -13.84
C ASP A 47 -20.77 -43.44 -13.74
N ASP A 48 -19.47 -43.71 -13.85
CA ASP A 48 -18.39 -42.73 -13.67
C ASP A 48 -18.45 -41.55 -14.65
N ASP A 49 -19.33 -41.64 -15.67
CA ASP A 49 -19.55 -40.67 -16.70
C ASP A 49 -20.74 -39.70 -16.47
N GLU A 50 -21.50 -39.82 -15.37
CA GLU A 50 -22.59 -38.90 -15.09
C GLU A 50 -22.14 -37.59 -14.44
N GLU A 51 -22.47 -36.46 -15.08
CA GLU A 51 -22.28 -35.11 -14.56
C GLU A 51 -23.37 -34.80 -13.51
N SER A 52 -23.04 -34.03 -12.49
CA SER A 52 -24.03 -33.57 -11.51
C SER A 52 -25.16 -32.82 -12.20
N PRO A 53 -26.45 -33.21 -11.98
CA PRO A 53 -27.59 -32.48 -12.53
C PRO A 53 -27.85 -31.16 -11.78
N TYR A 54 -27.19 -30.96 -10.63
CA TYR A 54 -27.42 -29.80 -9.78
C TYR A 54 -26.64 -28.61 -10.29
N TYR A 55 -27.30 -27.74 -11.01
CA TYR A 55 -26.86 -26.41 -11.40
C TYR A 55 -28.08 -25.52 -11.50
N GLU A 56 -27.92 -24.27 -11.17
CA GLU A 56 -28.86 -23.27 -11.63
C GLU A 56 -28.44 -22.79 -13.01
N GLU A 57 -29.37 -22.68 -13.95
CA GLU A 57 -29.27 -21.68 -14.98
C GLU A 57 -29.42 -20.37 -14.23
N VAL A 58 -28.32 -19.83 -13.74
CA VAL A 58 -28.34 -18.57 -13.06
C VAL A 58 -28.74 -17.55 -14.08
N PRO A 59 -29.94 -16.97 -14.02
CA PRO A 59 -30.25 -15.79 -14.79
C PRO A 59 -29.18 -14.80 -14.37
N ASP A 60 -28.61 -14.12 -15.32
CA ASP A 60 -27.53 -13.14 -15.16
C ASP A 60 -27.64 -12.46 -13.78
N VAL A 61 -26.88 -12.96 -12.80
CA VAL A 61 -26.95 -12.53 -11.38
C VAL A 61 -26.71 -11.03 -11.26
N HIS A 62 -26.03 -10.50 -12.27
CA HIS A 62 -25.74 -9.09 -12.42
C HIS A 62 -26.97 -8.21 -12.62
N HIS A 63 -28.13 -8.74 -13.05
CA HIS A 63 -29.36 -7.94 -13.25
C HIS A 63 -30.29 -7.85 -12.04
N LYS A 64 -30.04 -8.57 -10.94
CA LYS A 64 -30.91 -8.58 -9.76
C LYS A 64 -30.40 -7.79 -8.56
N ARG A 65 -29.22 -7.18 -8.63
CA ARG A 65 -28.78 -6.26 -7.58
C ARG A 65 -29.49 -4.94 -7.79
N SER A 66 -30.15 -4.45 -6.75
CA SER A 66 -30.85 -3.17 -6.78
C SER A 66 -29.88 -2.06 -7.16
N ASP A 67 -30.23 -1.23 -8.14
CA ASP A 67 -29.45 -0.07 -8.59
C ASP A 67 -29.00 0.84 -7.43
N SER A 68 -29.73 0.83 -6.32
CA SER A 68 -29.43 1.59 -5.10
C SER A 68 -28.14 1.19 -4.37
N LEU A 69 -27.54 0.03 -4.65
CA LEU A 69 -26.30 -0.41 -4.03
C LEU A 69 -25.05 0.35 -4.51
N TRP A 70 -25.14 1.10 -5.60
CA TRP A 70 -24.01 1.61 -6.35
C TRP A 70 -23.98 3.14 -6.49
N ASP A 71 -25.12 3.81 -6.22
CA ASP A 71 -25.26 5.26 -6.37
C ASP A 71 -24.40 6.05 -5.39
N VAL A 72 -23.98 5.46 -4.29
CA VAL A 72 -23.26 6.15 -3.19
C VAL A 72 -21.75 6.10 -3.32
N ILE A 73 -21.19 5.23 -4.19
CA ILE A 73 -19.75 5.21 -4.48
C ILE A 73 -19.37 6.33 -5.48
N LEU A 74 -20.32 7.10 -5.95
CA LEU A 74 -20.14 8.29 -6.77
C LEU A 74 -20.10 9.55 -5.90
N GLU A 75 -19.00 9.77 -5.19
CA GLU A 75 -18.69 11.05 -4.59
C GLU A 75 -17.83 11.86 -5.56
N ASP A 76 -18.24 13.05 -5.94
CA ASP A 76 -17.51 13.96 -6.85
C ASP A 76 -17.13 13.34 -8.22
N GLU A 77 -18.03 12.56 -8.86
CA GLU A 77 -17.78 11.91 -10.16
C GLU A 77 -16.65 10.87 -10.17
N ILE A 78 -16.09 10.50 -9.02
CA ILE A 78 -15.04 9.49 -8.90
C ILE A 78 -15.64 8.21 -8.30
N LEU A 79 -15.64 7.15 -9.08
CA LEU A 79 -16.01 5.82 -8.63
C LEU A 79 -14.79 5.13 -7.99
N TYR A 80 -14.89 4.73 -6.73
CA TYR A 80 -13.83 4.00 -6.04
C TYR A 80 -14.41 3.03 -5.00
N PHE A 81 -13.64 2.00 -4.64
CA PHE A 81 -13.99 1.07 -3.58
C PHE A 81 -13.44 1.58 -2.24
N ASP A 82 -14.35 1.86 -1.32
CA ASP A 82 -14.07 2.13 0.08
C ASP A 82 -14.80 1.08 0.93
N PRO A 83 -14.08 0.18 1.63
CA PRO A 83 -14.73 -0.83 2.46
C PRO A 83 -15.61 -0.23 3.56
N GLU A 84 -15.29 0.95 4.07
CA GLU A 84 -16.06 1.63 5.13
C GLU A 84 -17.33 2.26 4.55
N LEU A 85 -17.20 2.93 3.41
CA LEU A 85 -18.34 3.52 2.70
C LEU A 85 -19.27 2.43 2.15
N SER A 86 -18.71 1.32 1.68
CA SER A 86 -19.49 0.16 1.20
C SER A 86 -20.44 -0.39 2.27
N TYR A 87 -20.12 -0.24 3.55
CA TYR A 87 -21.02 -0.59 4.64
C TYR A 87 -22.27 0.28 4.68
N GLU A 88 -22.11 1.60 4.57
CA GLU A 88 -23.23 2.54 4.60
C GLU A 88 -24.22 2.28 3.45
N VAL A 89 -23.68 1.90 2.30
CA VAL A 89 -24.44 1.62 1.07
C VAL A 89 -25.10 0.25 1.08
N THR A 90 -24.34 -0.78 1.42
CA THR A 90 -24.79 -2.17 1.30
C THR A 90 -25.48 -2.70 2.55
N GLY A 91 -25.35 -2.00 3.69
CA GLY A 91 -25.72 -2.49 5.02
C GLY A 91 -24.83 -3.65 5.50
N TYR A 92 -23.81 -4.01 4.75
CA TYR A 92 -22.83 -5.05 5.09
C TYR A 92 -21.56 -4.41 5.63
N ARG A 93 -21.44 -4.41 6.94
CA ARG A 93 -20.32 -3.76 7.63
C ARG A 93 -19.01 -4.43 7.29
N PRO A 94 -17.98 -3.69 6.84
CA PRO A 94 -16.63 -4.20 6.76
C PRO A 94 -16.16 -4.56 8.17
N ILE A 95 -15.49 -5.69 8.29
CA ILE A 95 -14.95 -6.14 9.57
C ILE A 95 -13.68 -5.36 9.81
N SER A 96 -13.72 -4.38 10.71
CA SER A 96 -12.55 -3.63 11.15
C SER A 96 -12.00 -4.18 12.47
N GLU A 97 -10.77 -3.83 12.82
CA GLU A 97 -10.17 -4.23 14.11
C GLU A 97 -10.97 -3.74 15.32
N THR A 98 -11.63 -2.57 15.19
CA THR A 98 -12.40 -1.95 16.27
C THR A 98 -13.84 -2.47 16.37
N GLU A 99 -14.37 -3.03 15.29
CA GLU A 99 -15.78 -3.34 15.15
C GLU A 99 -16.10 -4.83 15.02
N GLY A 100 -15.10 -5.68 14.90
CA GLY A 100 -15.23 -7.13 14.77
C GLY A 100 -15.75 -7.87 16.01
N LEU A 101 -16.16 -7.15 17.05
CA LEU A 101 -16.59 -7.77 18.33
C LEU A 101 -17.86 -8.62 18.20
N ASP A 102 -18.74 -8.30 17.25
CA ASP A 102 -20.01 -9.01 17.06
C ASP A 102 -20.00 -9.99 15.86
N PHE A 103 -18.89 -10.09 15.14
CA PHE A 103 -18.77 -10.95 13.96
C PHE A 103 -18.29 -12.35 14.35
N ASP A 104 -19.03 -13.36 13.87
CA ASP A 104 -18.64 -14.76 13.95
C ASP A 104 -18.57 -15.35 12.52
N PRO A 105 -17.40 -15.78 12.04
CA PRO A 105 -17.26 -16.39 10.72
C PRO A 105 -17.73 -17.85 10.65
N ALA A 106 -18.01 -18.50 11.78
CA ALA A 106 -18.37 -19.91 11.80
C ALA A 106 -19.58 -20.28 10.91
N PRO A 107 -20.67 -19.49 10.86
CA PRO A 107 -21.79 -19.79 9.96
C PRO A 107 -21.45 -19.76 8.47
N PHE A 108 -20.43 -18.99 8.08
CA PHE A 108 -19.96 -18.92 6.69
C PHE A 108 -19.10 -20.12 6.28
N ARG A 109 -18.60 -20.91 7.24
CA ARG A 109 -17.76 -22.09 7.05
C ARG A 109 -18.45 -23.39 7.46
N GLU A 110 -19.71 -23.34 7.82
CA GLU A 110 -20.43 -24.46 8.43
C GLU A 110 -20.37 -25.74 7.59
N VAL A 111 -20.58 -25.62 6.29
CA VAL A 111 -20.65 -26.76 5.36
C VAL A 111 -19.25 -27.41 5.20
N GLY A 112 -18.19 -26.62 5.11
CA GLY A 112 -16.83 -27.12 5.13
C GLY A 112 -16.45 -27.79 6.45
N GLN A 113 -16.86 -27.23 7.58
CA GLN A 113 -16.65 -27.82 8.90
C GLN A 113 -17.41 -29.14 9.10
N ILE A 114 -18.62 -29.25 8.53
CA ILE A 114 -19.36 -30.54 8.54
C ILE A 114 -18.54 -31.59 7.79
N TYR A 115 -18.04 -31.25 6.61
CA TYR A 115 -17.18 -32.15 5.84
C TYR A 115 -15.92 -32.54 6.62
N GLU A 116 -15.23 -31.61 7.27
CA GLU A 116 -14.02 -31.92 8.07
C GLU A 116 -14.28 -32.90 9.22
N ARG A 117 -15.47 -32.81 9.84
CA ARG A 117 -15.84 -33.69 10.94
C ARG A 117 -16.36 -35.05 10.49
N THR A 118 -17.06 -35.12 9.36
CA THR A 118 -17.84 -36.30 8.97
C THR A 118 -17.32 -37.01 7.71
N GLY A 119 -16.46 -36.34 6.94
CA GLY A 119 -16.02 -36.78 5.61
C GLY A 119 -17.09 -36.68 4.53
N LYS A 120 -18.23 -36.03 4.82
CA LYS A 120 -19.36 -35.85 3.88
C LYS A 120 -19.97 -34.46 4.04
N TYR A 121 -20.47 -33.88 2.95
CA TYR A 121 -21.16 -32.58 2.97
C TYR A 121 -22.61 -32.67 3.48
N THR A 122 -23.26 -33.80 3.28
CA THR A 122 -24.65 -34.03 3.70
C THR A 122 -24.87 -35.48 4.06
N ALA A 123 -25.79 -35.73 5.00
CA ALA A 123 -26.23 -37.05 5.37
C ALA A 123 -27.43 -37.55 4.53
N PHE A 124 -28.01 -36.68 3.69
CA PHE A 124 -29.16 -37.07 2.86
C PHE A 124 -28.75 -38.11 1.80
N PRO A 125 -29.57 -39.16 1.61
CA PRO A 125 -29.30 -40.16 0.59
C PRO A 125 -29.23 -39.54 -0.81
N LYS A 126 -28.24 -39.94 -1.59
CA LYS A 126 -28.12 -39.53 -2.98
C LYS A 126 -29.37 -39.88 -3.76
N GLY A 127 -29.85 -38.94 -4.62
CA GLY A 127 -31.09 -39.09 -5.38
C GLY A 127 -32.37 -38.71 -4.62
N SER A 128 -32.29 -38.44 -3.30
CA SER A 128 -33.42 -37.93 -2.55
C SER A 128 -33.66 -36.44 -2.82
N LYS A 129 -34.93 -35.99 -2.64
CA LYS A 129 -35.25 -34.57 -2.76
C LYS A 129 -34.45 -33.70 -1.78
N PRO A 130 -34.27 -34.05 -0.48
CA PRO A 130 -33.46 -33.26 0.43
C PRO A 130 -31.98 -33.17 -0.02
N TYR A 131 -31.46 -34.21 -0.67
CA TYR A 131 -30.12 -34.17 -1.25
C TYR A 131 -30.03 -33.17 -2.39
N ALA A 132 -31.00 -33.19 -3.28
CA ALA A 132 -31.11 -32.23 -4.40
C ALA A 132 -31.26 -30.78 -3.90
N ASP A 133 -32.16 -30.55 -2.95
CA ASP A 133 -32.39 -29.23 -2.34
C ASP A 133 -31.12 -28.70 -1.65
N PHE A 134 -30.36 -29.56 -0.97
CA PHE A 134 -29.09 -29.20 -0.38
C PHE A 134 -28.10 -28.69 -1.43
N TRP A 135 -27.87 -29.44 -2.50
CA TRP A 135 -26.88 -29.05 -3.51
C TRP A 135 -27.31 -27.82 -4.33
N HIS A 136 -28.60 -27.67 -4.62
CA HIS A 136 -29.12 -26.46 -5.23
C HIS A 136 -28.83 -25.23 -4.35
N GLU A 137 -29.08 -25.32 -3.05
CA GLU A 137 -28.77 -24.23 -2.12
C GLU A 137 -27.27 -23.94 -2.07
N GLN A 138 -26.40 -24.98 -2.07
CA GLN A 138 -24.96 -24.75 -2.07
C GLN A 138 -24.46 -24.08 -3.36
N ILE A 139 -24.93 -24.53 -4.52
CA ILE A 139 -24.60 -23.90 -5.80
C ILE A 139 -25.09 -22.46 -5.83
N LYS A 140 -26.31 -22.19 -5.36
CA LYS A 140 -26.87 -20.85 -5.25
C LYS A 140 -25.97 -19.93 -4.39
N ARG A 141 -25.55 -20.40 -3.20
CA ARG A 141 -24.63 -19.65 -2.33
C ARG A 141 -23.27 -19.39 -2.99
N CYS A 142 -22.77 -20.34 -3.77
CA CYS A 142 -21.54 -20.18 -4.52
C CYS A 142 -21.63 -19.15 -5.66
N VAL A 143 -22.83 -18.79 -6.08
CA VAL A 143 -23.08 -17.81 -7.14
C VAL A 143 -23.51 -16.45 -6.56
N GLU A 144 -24.54 -16.45 -5.74
CA GLU A 144 -25.15 -15.21 -5.21
C GLU A 144 -24.48 -14.71 -3.93
N GLY A 145 -23.67 -15.55 -3.28
CA GLY A 145 -23.14 -15.30 -1.95
C GLY A 145 -24.08 -15.76 -0.84
N TYR A 146 -23.64 -15.57 0.40
CA TYR A 146 -24.37 -16.03 1.58
C TYR A 146 -24.41 -14.95 2.66
N THR A 147 -25.60 -14.65 3.16
CA THR A 147 -25.84 -13.61 4.17
C THR A 147 -26.25 -14.21 5.49
N VAL A 148 -25.58 -13.80 6.56
CA VAL A 148 -25.92 -14.15 7.95
C VAL A 148 -26.02 -12.87 8.79
N GLY A 149 -27.22 -12.53 9.22
CA GLY A 149 -27.48 -11.26 9.91
C GLY A 149 -27.23 -10.08 8.99
N LYS A 150 -26.29 -9.24 9.36
CA LYS A 150 -25.85 -8.06 8.59
C LYS A 150 -24.56 -8.28 7.78
N TYR A 151 -24.00 -9.47 7.83
CA TYR A 151 -22.76 -9.81 7.12
C TYR A 151 -23.06 -10.71 5.92
N ARG A 152 -22.34 -10.48 4.85
CA ARG A 152 -22.45 -11.27 3.62
C ARG A 152 -21.05 -11.65 3.15
N VAL A 153 -20.87 -12.89 2.72
CA VAL A 153 -19.74 -13.32 1.90
C VAL A 153 -20.17 -13.44 0.44
N THR A 154 -19.29 -13.07 -0.48
CA THR A 154 -19.54 -13.22 -1.92
C THR A 154 -19.59 -14.69 -2.33
N GLY A 155 -20.09 -14.99 -3.53
CA GLY A 155 -20.15 -16.37 -4.01
C GLY A 155 -18.77 -17.03 -4.13
N ASP A 156 -17.77 -16.30 -4.61
CA ASP A 156 -16.39 -16.78 -4.67
C ASP A 156 -15.83 -17.04 -3.27
N HIS A 157 -16.09 -16.14 -2.29
CA HIS A 157 -15.64 -16.32 -0.93
C HIS A 157 -16.33 -17.49 -0.22
N TYR A 158 -17.66 -17.64 -0.43
CA TYR A 158 -18.40 -18.79 0.12
C TYR A 158 -17.83 -20.12 -0.41
N PHE A 159 -17.57 -20.20 -1.71
CA PHE A 159 -16.94 -21.37 -2.32
C PHE A 159 -15.55 -21.62 -1.75
N PHE A 160 -14.74 -20.57 -1.61
CA PHE A 160 -13.40 -20.65 -1.04
C PHE A 160 -13.42 -21.26 0.38
N LEU A 161 -14.33 -20.80 1.23
CA LEU A 161 -14.41 -21.24 2.63
C LEU A 161 -14.96 -22.67 2.82
N ASN A 162 -15.73 -23.21 1.86
CA ASN A 162 -16.45 -24.47 2.06
C ASN A 162 -16.08 -25.58 1.06
N PHE A 163 -15.60 -25.22 -0.13
CA PHE A 163 -15.39 -26.17 -1.21
C PHE A 163 -13.98 -26.14 -1.80
N TYR A 164 -13.14 -25.22 -1.37
CA TYR A 164 -11.75 -25.10 -1.79
C TYR A 164 -10.82 -25.71 -0.74
N ARG A 165 -9.99 -26.70 -1.12
CA ARG A 165 -9.03 -27.38 -0.21
C ARG A 165 -7.62 -26.86 -0.46
N MET A 166 -6.97 -26.35 0.57
CA MET A 166 -5.56 -25.97 0.53
C MET A 166 -4.71 -27.17 0.97
N GLY A 167 -3.65 -27.48 0.21
CA GLY A 167 -2.59 -28.35 0.69
C GLY A 167 -1.69 -27.58 1.65
N ILE A 168 -1.71 -27.88 2.93
CA ILE A 168 -0.76 -27.32 3.88
C ILE A 168 0.56 -28.05 3.69
N VAL A 169 1.57 -27.36 3.16
CA VAL A 169 2.95 -27.85 3.11
C VAL A 169 3.50 -27.77 4.53
N ASN A 170 3.24 -28.79 5.33
CA ASN A 170 3.94 -28.95 6.59
C ASN A 170 5.41 -29.23 6.34
N ASP A 171 6.27 -28.53 7.08
CA ASP A 171 7.72 -28.60 7.06
C ASP A 171 8.28 -29.97 6.72
N LYS A 172 9.28 -30.06 5.87
CA LYS A 172 9.98 -31.24 5.34
C LYS A 172 10.46 -32.29 6.37
N LYS A 173 10.15 -32.08 7.66
CA LYS A 173 10.58 -32.98 8.76
C LYS A 173 9.61 -34.10 9.09
N LYS A 174 8.43 -34.16 8.45
CA LYS A 174 7.49 -35.28 8.58
C LYS A 174 7.21 -35.92 7.22
N ALA A 175 8.25 -36.36 6.56
CA ALA A 175 8.10 -37.30 5.43
C ALA A 175 7.44 -38.59 5.97
N GLY A 176 6.12 -38.71 5.78
CA GLY A 176 5.36 -39.90 6.23
C GLY A 176 3.97 -39.63 6.78
N SER A 177 3.64 -38.40 7.22
CA SER A 177 2.25 -38.04 7.51
C SER A 177 1.71 -37.29 6.28
N GLY A 178 0.54 -37.71 5.76
CA GLY A 178 -0.11 -37.07 4.62
C GLY A 178 -0.22 -35.55 4.82
N SER A 179 -0.23 -34.80 3.74
CA SER A 179 -0.47 -33.36 3.79
C SER A 179 -1.74 -33.10 4.57
N ASP A 180 -1.66 -32.33 5.66
CA ASP A 180 -2.84 -31.90 6.38
C ASP A 180 -3.59 -30.90 5.48
N GLU A 181 -4.51 -31.41 4.68
CA GLU A 181 -5.39 -30.60 3.86
C GLU A 181 -6.46 -29.97 4.72
N SER A 182 -6.69 -28.67 4.56
CA SER A 182 -7.75 -27.96 5.29
C SER A 182 -8.51 -27.00 4.38
N PHE A 183 -9.74 -26.64 4.78
CA PHE A 183 -10.40 -25.47 4.20
C PHE A 183 -9.73 -24.17 4.66
N PRO A 184 -9.74 -23.12 3.82
CA PRO A 184 -9.20 -21.81 4.18
C PRO A 184 -9.85 -21.26 5.45
N PHE A 185 -9.05 -20.57 6.25
CA PHE A 185 -9.59 -19.75 7.33
C PHE A 185 -10.24 -18.50 6.77
N PHE A 186 -11.28 -18.01 7.46
CA PHE A 186 -11.79 -16.68 7.18
C PHE A 186 -10.75 -15.63 7.62
N THR A 187 -10.47 -14.66 6.77
CA THR A 187 -9.63 -13.51 7.10
C THR A 187 -10.27 -12.22 6.58
N VAL A 188 -10.08 -11.13 7.32
CA VAL A 188 -10.68 -9.83 6.98
C VAL A 188 -10.15 -9.30 5.64
N GLU A 189 -8.86 -9.48 5.37
CA GLU A 189 -8.26 -8.95 4.12
C GLU A 189 -8.75 -9.73 2.90
N GLN A 190 -8.92 -11.05 3.00
CA GLN A 190 -9.52 -11.84 1.93
C GLN A 190 -11.01 -11.50 1.74
N TYR A 191 -11.74 -11.26 2.83
CA TYR A 191 -13.12 -10.81 2.79
C TYR A 191 -13.26 -9.51 2.00
N LYS A 192 -12.43 -8.50 2.28
CA LYS A 192 -12.41 -7.23 1.54
C LYS A 192 -12.08 -7.44 0.06
N TYR A 193 -11.09 -8.28 -0.22
CA TYR A 193 -10.66 -8.53 -1.59
C TYR A 193 -11.72 -9.24 -2.43
N PHE A 194 -12.40 -10.25 -1.89
CA PHE A 194 -13.51 -10.91 -2.59
C PHE A 194 -14.68 -9.95 -2.87
N HIS A 195 -14.98 -9.03 -1.94
CA HIS A 195 -15.96 -7.97 -2.18
C HIS A 195 -15.50 -7.01 -3.28
N TYR A 196 -14.23 -6.60 -3.27
CA TYR A 196 -13.65 -5.75 -4.29
C TYR A 196 -13.78 -6.38 -5.69
N ILE A 197 -13.45 -7.66 -5.84
CA ILE A 197 -13.61 -8.39 -7.12
C ILE A 197 -15.07 -8.43 -7.56
N GLU A 198 -16.00 -8.73 -6.65
CA GLU A 198 -17.42 -8.79 -6.99
C GLU A 198 -17.93 -7.44 -7.49
N ILE A 199 -17.47 -6.34 -6.90
CA ILE A 199 -17.78 -4.97 -7.34
C ILE A 199 -17.16 -4.68 -8.70
N CYS A 200 -15.90 -5.08 -8.93
CA CYS A 200 -15.25 -4.97 -10.23
C CYS A 200 -16.05 -5.68 -11.33
N GLU A 201 -16.53 -6.90 -11.05
CA GLU A 201 -17.37 -7.65 -12.01
C GLU A 201 -18.69 -6.96 -12.31
N TYR A 202 -19.34 -6.44 -11.28
CA TYR A 202 -20.59 -5.72 -11.43
C TYR A 202 -20.44 -4.46 -12.28
N LEU A 203 -19.45 -3.64 -11.95
CA LEU A 203 -19.17 -2.38 -12.63
C LEU A 203 -18.47 -2.56 -13.99
N LYS A 204 -18.06 -3.80 -14.31
CA LYS A 204 -17.24 -4.11 -15.49
C LYS A 204 -15.93 -3.30 -15.50
N GLN A 205 -15.33 -3.12 -14.33
CA GLN A 205 -14.00 -2.55 -14.17
C GLN A 205 -12.99 -3.64 -13.83
N ASP A 206 -11.72 -3.36 -14.09
CA ASP A 206 -10.63 -4.30 -13.83
C ASP A 206 -10.16 -4.21 -12.37
N SER A 207 -9.42 -5.21 -11.92
CA SER A 207 -8.79 -5.26 -10.61
C SER A 207 -7.27 -5.29 -10.74
N CYS A 208 -6.59 -4.48 -9.93
CA CYS A 208 -5.15 -4.54 -9.72
C CYS A 208 -4.87 -4.62 -8.22
N ALA A 209 -4.15 -5.66 -7.77
CA ALA A 209 -3.76 -5.81 -6.39
C ALA A 209 -2.25 -5.92 -6.21
N LEU A 210 -1.71 -5.09 -5.31
CA LEU A 210 -0.35 -5.17 -4.83
C LEU A 210 -0.37 -5.78 -3.42
N LYS A 211 0.40 -6.80 -3.20
CA LYS A 211 0.33 -7.57 -1.96
C LYS A 211 1.71 -7.85 -1.38
N ALA A 212 1.79 -7.97 -0.07
CA ALA A 212 2.92 -8.62 0.57
C ALA A 212 2.96 -10.13 0.25
N ARG A 213 4.11 -10.76 0.45
CA ARG A 213 4.28 -12.20 0.26
C ARG A 213 3.43 -13.01 1.25
N ALA A 214 3.04 -14.22 0.84
CA ALA A 214 2.35 -15.22 1.67
C ALA A 214 0.90 -14.89 2.09
N VAL A 215 0.19 -13.99 1.39
CA VAL A 215 -1.23 -13.69 1.65
C VAL A 215 -2.23 -14.61 0.91
N GLY A 216 -1.76 -15.67 0.27
CA GLY A 216 -2.59 -16.74 -0.30
C GLY A 216 -3.27 -16.40 -1.64
N PHE A 217 -2.78 -15.43 -2.40
CA PHE A 217 -3.42 -14.99 -3.65
C PHE A 217 -3.43 -16.06 -4.75
N SER A 218 -2.44 -16.92 -4.84
CA SER A 218 -2.47 -18.03 -5.82
C SER A 218 -3.57 -19.06 -5.49
N GLU A 219 -3.96 -19.22 -4.22
CA GLU A 219 -5.12 -20.02 -3.83
C GLU A 219 -6.43 -19.31 -4.19
N ILE A 220 -6.52 -17.99 -3.92
CA ILE A 220 -7.65 -17.16 -4.34
C ILE A 220 -7.76 -17.20 -5.87
N GLY A 221 -6.65 -17.04 -6.58
CA GLY A 221 -6.59 -17.11 -8.04
C GLY A 221 -7.17 -18.41 -8.59
N ALA A 222 -6.73 -19.55 -8.07
CA ALA A 222 -7.26 -20.84 -8.46
C ALA A 222 -8.77 -20.98 -8.14
N CYS A 223 -9.22 -20.49 -6.97
CA CYS A 223 -10.63 -20.44 -6.60
C CYS A 223 -11.47 -19.66 -7.61
N LEU A 224 -10.99 -18.49 -8.06
CA LEU A 224 -11.67 -17.60 -9.00
C LEU A 224 -11.90 -18.26 -10.39
N GLY A 225 -11.12 -19.23 -10.78
CA GLY A 225 -11.36 -20.02 -11.99
C GLY A 225 -12.20 -21.28 -11.74
N VAL A 226 -11.95 -21.97 -10.63
CA VAL A 226 -12.62 -23.25 -10.33
C VAL A 226 -14.10 -23.05 -10.00
N ARG A 227 -14.45 -22.05 -9.18
CA ARG A 227 -15.85 -21.80 -8.80
C ARG A 227 -16.75 -21.62 -10.03
N PRO A 228 -16.48 -20.69 -10.97
CA PRO A 228 -17.35 -20.54 -12.14
C PRO A 228 -17.28 -21.76 -13.10
N PHE A 229 -16.16 -22.47 -13.18
CA PHE A 229 -16.12 -23.74 -13.93
C PHE A 229 -17.14 -24.75 -13.40
N ILE A 230 -17.33 -24.81 -12.08
CA ILE A 230 -18.32 -25.69 -11.43
C ILE A 230 -19.74 -25.15 -11.55
N THR A 231 -19.94 -23.85 -11.37
CA THR A 231 -21.27 -23.25 -11.14
C THR A 231 -21.88 -22.63 -12.38
N THR A 232 -21.09 -22.16 -13.34
CA THR A 232 -21.57 -21.30 -14.42
C THR A 232 -21.34 -21.94 -15.79
N ARG A 233 -22.36 -21.89 -16.65
CA ARG A 233 -22.28 -22.41 -18.02
C ARG A 233 -21.51 -21.47 -18.93
N LYS A 234 -20.64 -22.03 -19.80
CA LYS A 234 -19.85 -21.27 -20.80
C LYS A 234 -18.96 -20.18 -20.23
N PHE A 235 -18.61 -20.28 -18.95
CA PHE A 235 -17.68 -19.34 -18.33
C PHE A 235 -16.23 -19.71 -18.68
N ARG A 236 -15.44 -18.74 -19.10
CA ARG A 236 -14.04 -18.97 -19.45
C ARG A 236 -13.12 -18.14 -18.59
N SER A 237 -12.23 -18.81 -17.86
CA SER A 237 -11.14 -18.22 -17.10
C SER A 237 -9.81 -18.47 -17.81
N VAL A 238 -9.05 -17.42 -18.06
CA VAL A 238 -7.72 -17.48 -18.68
C VAL A 238 -6.69 -16.98 -17.70
N TYR A 239 -5.69 -17.81 -17.40
CA TYR A 239 -4.54 -17.44 -16.57
C TYR A 239 -3.36 -17.10 -17.45
N THR A 240 -2.65 -16.05 -17.09
CA THR A 240 -1.45 -15.63 -17.80
C THR A 240 -0.38 -15.11 -16.83
N ALA A 241 0.89 -15.38 -17.16
CA ALA A 241 2.05 -14.87 -16.44
C ALA A 241 3.24 -14.74 -17.40
N ALA A 242 4.31 -14.08 -16.94
CA ALA A 242 5.53 -13.90 -17.72
C ALA A 242 6.23 -15.21 -18.08
N ASN A 243 6.19 -16.18 -17.19
CA ASN A 243 6.83 -17.47 -17.38
C ASN A 243 5.88 -18.65 -17.15
N GLU A 244 6.28 -19.80 -17.67
CA GLU A 244 5.52 -21.03 -17.61
C GLU A 244 5.29 -21.52 -16.18
N GLY A 245 6.29 -21.41 -15.32
CA GLY A 245 6.21 -21.91 -13.95
C GLY A 245 5.12 -21.27 -13.11
N TYR A 246 4.83 -19.98 -13.29
CA TYR A 246 3.73 -19.30 -12.60
C TYR A 246 2.36 -19.74 -13.12
N VAL A 247 2.24 -19.92 -14.45
CA VAL A 247 1.01 -20.42 -15.06
C VAL A 247 0.73 -21.86 -14.60
N ASP A 248 1.72 -22.73 -14.66
CA ASP A 248 1.57 -24.14 -14.25
C ASP A 248 1.24 -24.26 -12.77
N ALA A 249 1.87 -23.47 -11.90
CA ALA A 249 1.62 -23.50 -10.46
C ALA A 249 0.17 -23.18 -10.09
N VAL A 250 -0.49 -22.22 -10.76
CA VAL A 250 -1.90 -21.91 -10.51
C VAL A 250 -2.83 -22.94 -11.16
N LEU A 251 -2.49 -23.44 -12.35
CA LEU A 251 -3.28 -24.48 -13.02
C LEU A 251 -3.25 -25.79 -12.24
N ASP A 252 -2.11 -26.19 -11.68
CA ASP A 252 -2.00 -27.39 -10.84
C ASP A 252 -2.95 -27.31 -9.63
N LYS A 253 -3.08 -26.11 -9.03
CA LYS A 253 -4.08 -25.87 -7.97
C LYS A 253 -5.50 -26.03 -8.50
N CYS A 254 -5.79 -25.49 -9.68
CA CYS A 254 -7.11 -25.64 -10.32
C CYS A 254 -7.42 -27.13 -10.57
N TRP A 255 -6.46 -27.88 -11.13
CA TRP A 255 -6.64 -29.31 -11.44
C TRP A 255 -6.81 -30.15 -10.19
N TYR A 256 -6.05 -29.85 -9.15
CA TYR A 256 -6.21 -30.47 -7.86
C TYR A 256 -7.63 -30.26 -7.31
N GLN A 257 -8.12 -29.01 -7.29
CA GLN A 257 -9.45 -28.68 -6.80
C GLN A 257 -10.58 -29.35 -7.59
N LEU A 258 -10.49 -29.35 -8.93
CA LEU A 258 -11.48 -30.03 -9.77
C LEU A 258 -11.51 -31.54 -9.50
N ASN A 259 -10.35 -32.18 -9.30
CA ASN A 259 -10.26 -33.59 -8.93
C ASN A 259 -10.84 -33.83 -7.54
N TRP A 260 -10.46 -32.99 -6.60
CA TRP A 260 -10.94 -33.11 -5.23
C TRP A 260 -12.47 -33.00 -5.14
N LEU A 261 -13.09 -32.00 -5.81
CA LEU A 261 -14.54 -31.83 -5.86
C LEU A 261 -15.24 -33.02 -6.50
N ASN A 262 -14.72 -33.54 -7.60
CA ASN A 262 -15.31 -34.71 -8.25
C ASN A 262 -15.34 -35.95 -7.34
N ASN A 263 -14.30 -36.12 -6.50
CA ASN A 263 -14.14 -37.32 -5.67
C ASN A 263 -14.83 -37.19 -4.30
N ASN A 264 -15.00 -35.94 -3.80
CA ASN A 264 -15.39 -35.72 -2.39
C ASN A 264 -16.74 -35.03 -2.19
N THR A 265 -17.45 -34.66 -3.25
CA THR A 265 -18.78 -34.04 -3.14
C THR A 265 -19.93 -35.00 -3.43
N ASP A 266 -19.65 -36.27 -3.45
CA ASP A 266 -20.65 -37.34 -3.67
C ASP A 266 -21.47 -37.13 -4.98
N GLY A 267 -20.86 -36.46 -5.96
CA GLY A 267 -21.47 -36.11 -7.22
C GLY A 267 -22.15 -34.73 -7.25
N GLY A 268 -22.31 -34.05 -6.10
CA GLY A 268 -23.00 -32.75 -6.02
C GLY A 268 -22.33 -31.62 -6.83
N MET A 269 -20.98 -31.64 -6.90
CA MET A 269 -20.20 -30.70 -7.70
C MET A 269 -19.36 -31.38 -8.77
N LYS A 270 -19.64 -32.64 -9.12
CA LYS A 270 -18.93 -33.37 -10.15
C LYS A 270 -19.17 -32.74 -11.52
N ARG A 271 -18.08 -32.52 -12.27
CA ARG A 271 -18.13 -32.04 -13.67
C ARG A 271 -17.33 -32.96 -14.58
N VAL A 272 -17.97 -33.35 -15.66
CA VAL A 272 -17.30 -34.08 -16.74
C VAL A 272 -16.33 -33.13 -17.44
N ARG A 273 -15.16 -33.63 -17.79
CA ARG A 273 -14.11 -32.89 -18.47
C ARG A 273 -13.62 -33.63 -19.67
N GLN A 274 -13.35 -32.92 -20.75
CA GLN A 274 -12.66 -33.50 -21.87
C GLN A 274 -11.28 -34.03 -21.40
N LYS A 275 -10.94 -35.23 -21.87
CA LYS A 275 -9.57 -35.73 -21.85
C LYS A 275 -8.79 -35.01 -22.93
N VAL A 276 -8.36 -33.79 -22.68
CA VAL A 276 -7.50 -33.07 -23.61
C VAL A 276 -6.06 -33.39 -23.23
N ASP A 277 -5.24 -33.71 -24.19
CA ASP A 277 -3.80 -33.92 -23.99
C ASP A 277 -3.07 -32.61 -23.63
N ASN A 278 -3.76 -31.47 -23.74
CA ASN A 278 -3.22 -30.19 -23.35
C ASN A 278 -3.36 -29.99 -21.82
N ILE A 279 -2.23 -30.02 -21.12
CA ILE A 279 -2.14 -29.84 -19.69
C ILE A 279 -2.59 -28.45 -19.25
N LYS A 280 -2.55 -27.45 -20.13
CA LYS A 280 -2.88 -26.04 -19.83
C LYS A 280 -4.33 -25.66 -20.15
N HIS A 281 -5.16 -26.61 -20.62
CA HIS A 281 -6.56 -26.32 -20.96
C HIS A 281 -7.49 -27.44 -20.51
N LYS A 282 -8.53 -27.08 -19.76
CA LYS A 282 -9.64 -27.98 -19.38
C LYS A 282 -10.97 -27.39 -19.78
N ARG A 283 -11.85 -28.19 -20.33
CA ARG A 283 -13.22 -27.80 -20.73
C ARG A 283 -14.25 -28.78 -20.14
N ALA A 284 -15.31 -28.21 -19.57
CA ALA A 284 -16.41 -28.98 -18.97
C ALA A 284 -17.36 -29.49 -20.05
N SER A 285 -16.93 -30.51 -20.78
CA SER A 285 -17.71 -31.16 -21.82
C SER A 285 -17.27 -32.61 -22.02
N LYS A 286 -18.13 -33.40 -22.66
CA LYS A 286 -17.82 -34.75 -23.18
C LYS A 286 -18.18 -34.84 -24.65
N VAL A 287 -17.43 -35.61 -25.39
CA VAL A 287 -17.73 -35.97 -26.77
C VAL A 287 -18.24 -37.39 -26.78
N ASP A 288 -19.42 -37.59 -27.32
CA ASP A 288 -20.00 -38.93 -27.46
C ASP A 288 -19.34 -39.72 -28.63
N LYS A 289 -19.77 -40.99 -28.81
CA LYS A 289 -19.24 -41.85 -29.87
C LYS A 289 -19.57 -41.35 -31.28
N SER A 290 -20.55 -40.49 -31.43
CA SER A 290 -20.96 -39.86 -32.70
C SER A 290 -20.22 -38.54 -32.97
N GLY A 291 -19.34 -38.09 -32.07
CA GLY A 291 -18.58 -36.84 -32.19
C GLY A 291 -19.35 -35.60 -31.71
N VAL A 292 -20.53 -35.79 -31.13
CA VAL A 292 -21.31 -34.65 -30.59
C VAL A 292 -20.79 -34.25 -29.21
N GLU A 293 -20.43 -32.99 -29.08
CA GLU A 293 -19.97 -32.41 -27.82
C GLU A 293 -21.18 -31.94 -27.00
N SER A 294 -21.24 -32.35 -25.75
CA SER A 294 -22.24 -31.95 -24.76
C SER A 294 -21.63 -31.62 -23.42
N GLY A 295 -22.30 -30.79 -22.60
CA GLY A 295 -21.83 -30.39 -21.26
C GLY A 295 -22.06 -28.94 -21.00
N ARG A 296 -21.37 -28.38 -20.01
CA ARG A 296 -21.52 -26.98 -19.57
C ARG A 296 -20.67 -25.99 -20.36
N PHE A 297 -19.63 -26.47 -21.03
CA PHE A 297 -18.72 -25.69 -21.85
C PHE A 297 -17.97 -24.58 -21.04
N ALA A 298 -17.83 -24.75 -19.74
CA ALA A 298 -16.96 -23.88 -18.96
C ALA A 298 -15.49 -24.28 -19.18
N GLU A 299 -14.58 -23.30 -19.14
CA GLU A 299 -13.19 -23.50 -19.50
C GLU A 299 -12.23 -22.84 -18.51
N ILE A 300 -11.09 -23.51 -18.27
CA ILE A 300 -9.91 -22.95 -17.62
C ILE A 300 -8.73 -23.16 -18.55
N GLU A 301 -8.02 -22.10 -18.87
CA GLU A 301 -6.89 -22.13 -19.79
C GLU A 301 -5.72 -21.31 -19.25
N GLY A 302 -4.49 -21.75 -19.53
CA GLY A 302 -3.25 -21.06 -19.23
C GLY A 302 -2.53 -20.61 -20.49
N ILE A 303 -2.10 -19.34 -20.52
CA ILE A 303 -1.36 -18.72 -21.61
C ILE A 303 -0.07 -18.13 -21.06
N ILE A 304 1.08 -18.45 -21.65
CA ILE A 304 2.35 -17.85 -21.26
C ILE A 304 2.52 -16.53 -22.02
N ALA A 305 2.59 -15.41 -21.27
CA ALA A 305 2.76 -14.06 -21.83
C ALA A 305 4.24 -13.65 -21.96
N ASP A 306 5.10 -14.56 -22.40
CA ASP A 306 6.49 -14.27 -22.78
C ASP A 306 6.57 -13.29 -23.98
N ASN A 307 5.51 -13.25 -24.78
CA ASN A 307 5.28 -12.28 -25.83
C ASN A 307 3.85 -11.72 -25.67
N PRO A 308 3.66 -10.39 -25.61
CA PRO A 308 2.32 -9.79 -25.46
C PRO A 308 1.31 -10.22 -26.53
N ARG A 309 1.79 -10.57 -27.72
CA ARG A 309 0.92 -11.03 -28.83
C ARG A 309 0.23 -12.37 -28.55
N LYS A 310 0.75 -13.16 -27.60
CA LYS A 310 0.11 -14.43 -27.18
C LYS A 310 -1.13 -14.20 -26.33
N VAL A 311 -1.24 -13.03 -25.68
CA VAL A 311 -2.44 -12.59 -24.97
C VAL A 311 -3.48 -12.12 -26.01
N ARG A 312 -3.68 -12.91 -27.05
CA ARG A 312 -4.69 -12.73 -28.10
C ARG A 312 -5.28 -14.11 -28.38
N GLY A 313 -6.52 -14.27 -28.10
CA GLY A 313 -7.18 -15.56 -28.30
C GLY A 313 -8.68 -15.41 -28.28
N ASP A 314 -9.36 -16.48 -27.94
CA ASP A 314 -10.79 -16.47 -27.72
C ASP A 314 -11.15 -15.67 -26.47
N ARG A 315 -12.33 -15.12 -26.48
CA ARG A 315 -12.86 -14.25 -25.42
C ARG A 315 -13.03 -14.98 -24.10
N CYS A 316 -12.83 -14.27 -23.00
CA CYS A 316 -12.99 -14.81 -21.65
C CYS A 316 -13.79 -13.88 -20.75
N ASP A 317 -14.31 -14.45 -19.66
CA ASP A 317 -15.04 -13.73 -18.63
C ASP A 317 -14.08 -13.21 -17.56
N ARG A 318 -13.00 -13.96 -17.26
CA ARG A 318 -11.92 -13.52 -16.36
C ARG A 318 -10.55 -13.76 -17.04
N LEU A 319 -9.79 -12.68 -17.24
CA LEU A 319 -8.38 -12.73 -17.63
C LEU A 319 -7.52 -12.42 -16.41
N ILE A 320 -6.75 -13.41 -15.96
CA ILE A 320 -6.04 -13.38 -14.69
C ILE A 320 -4.54 -13.29 -14.95
N PHE A 321 -3.89 -12.24 -14.45
CA PHE A 321 -2.44 -12.03 -14.51
C PHE A 321 -1.81 -12.41 -13.18
N GLU A 322 -1.11 -13.54 -13.14
CA GLU A 322 -0.36 -14.03 -11.99
C GLU A 322 1.03 -13.38 -11.91
N GLU A 323 1.46 -13.03 -10.70
CA GLU A 323 2.76 -12.42 -10.37
C GLU A 323 3.16 -11.31 -11.38
N ALA A 324 2.25 -10.36 -11.55
CA ALA A 324 2.38 -9.27 -12.53
C ALA A 324 3.63 -8.40 -12.32
N GLY A 325 4.18 -8.33 -11.10
CA GLY A 325 5.42 -7.62 -10.78
C GLY A 325 6.66 -8.21 -11.46
N SER A 326 6.60 -9.45 -11.94
CA SER A 326 7.68 -10.10 -12.66
C SER A 326 7.54 -10.05 -14.20
N ASN A 327 6.53 -9.33 -14.70
CA ASN A 327 6.23 -9.29 -16.14
C ASN A 327 6.74 -8.01 -16.82
N PRO A 328 7.86 -8.03 -17.56
CA PRO A 328 8.42 -6.84 -18.22
C PRO A 328 7.54 -6.27 -19.34
N THR A 329 6.58 -7.06 -19.84
CA THR A 329 5.65 -6.61 -20.89
C THR A 329 4.24 -6.32 -20.36
N MET A 330 4.09 -6.14 -19.05
CA MET A 330 2.78 -6.06 -18.36
C MET A 330 1.85 -5.02 -18.97
N LEU A 331 2.32 -3.79 -19.22
CA LEU A 331 1.51 -2.72 -19.81
C LEU A 331 0.95 -3.10 -21.19
N THR A 332 1.81 -3.69 -22.02
CA THR A 332 1.40 -4.12 -23.36
C THR A 332 0.44 -5.30 -23.29
N SER A 333 0.71 -6.27 -22.43
CA SER A 333 -0.15 -7.44 -22.19
C SER A 333 -1.52 -7.04 -21.63
N TRP A 334 -1.53 -6.06 -20.71
CA TRP A 334 -2.76 -5.49 -20.15
C TRP A 334 -3.63 -4.82 -21.20
N THR A 335 -3.03 -4.00 -22.07
CA THR A 335 -3.73 -3.32 -23.16
C THR A 335 -4.26 -4.31 -24.19
N GLN A 336 -3.45 -5.29 -24.59
CA GLN A 336 -3.87 -6.31 -25.55
C GLN A 336 -4.94 -7.25 -24.98
N GLY A 337 -4.89 -7.55 -23.69
CA GLY A 337 -5.90 -8.34 -22.99
C GLY A 337 -7.30 -7.72 -22.99
N THR A 338 -7.44 -6.44 -23.25
CA THR A 338 -8.75 -5.80 -23.37
C THR A 338 -9.61 -6.44 -24.46
N ALA A 339 -8.99 -6.86 -25.56
CA ALA A 339 -9.70 -7.53 -26.66
C ALA A 339 -10.29 -8.91 -26.26
N LEU A 340 -9.80 -9.55 -25.18
CA LEU A 340 -10.35 -10.80 -24.68
C LEU A 340 -11.61 -10.60 -23.83
N VAL A 341 -11.71 -9.48 -23.16
CA VAL A 341 -12.82 -9.18 -22.23
C VAL A 341 -13.86 -8.20 -22.81
N GLU A 342 -13.62 -7.66 -24.00
CA GLU A 342 -14.47 -6.66 -24.65
C GLU A 342 -14.80 -7.04 -26.10
N ILE A 343 -16.03 -6.73 -26.56
CA ILE A 343 -16.50 -6.98 -27.90
C ILE A 343 -17.24 -5.77 -28.43
N GLY A 344 -16.66 -5.10 -29.45
CA GLY A 344 -17.36 -4.00 -30.11
C GLY A 344 -17.75 -2.86 -29.15
N GLY A 345 -16.91 -2.56 -28.19
CA GLY A 345 -17.17 -1.53 -27.16
C GLY A 345 -18.06 -2.02 -26.00
N VAL A 346 -18.50 -3.28 -26.02
CA VAL A 346 -19.29 -3.87 -24.92
C VAL A 346 -18.39 -4.76 -24.08
N ARG A 347 -18.19 -4.41 -22.84
CA ARG A 347 -17.38 -5.17 -21.90
C ARG A 347 -18.18 -6.35 -21.33
N ARG A 348 -17.66 -7.57 -21.49
CA ARG A 348 -18.27 -8.81 -20.98
C ARG A 348 -17.52 -9.38 -19.79
N GLY A 349 -16.20 -9.39 -19.87
CA GLY A 349 -15.32 -9.90 -18.82
C GLY A 349 -14.56 -8.80 -18.12
N ILE A 350 -13.71 -9.20 -17.15
CA ILE A 350 -12.79 -8.34 -16.44
C ILE A 350 -11.37 -8.90 -16.46
N LYS A 351 -10.40 -8.00 -16.29
CA LYS A 351 -9.01 -8.36 -16.05
C LYS A 351 -8.73 -8.27 -14.54
N LEU A 352 -8.08 -9.30 -14.03
CA LEU A 352 -7.62 -9.39 -12.65
C LEU A 352 -6.12 -9.47 -12.64
N MET A 353 -5.45 -8.67 -11.85
CA MET A 353 -4.00 -8.66 -11.75
C MET A 353 -3.59 -8.59 -10.28
N TRP A 354 -2.56 -9.37 -9.94
CA TRP A 354 -1.89 -9.23 -8.65
C TRP A 354 -0.42 -9.59 -8.76
N GLY A 355 0.37 -9.06 -7.83
CA GLY A 355 1.79 -9.34 -7.73
C GLY A 355 2.38 -8.85 -6.41
N THR A 356 3.60 -9.32 -6.14
CA THR A 356 4.50 -8.76 -5.14
C THR A 356 5.44 -7.76 -5.78
N GLY A 357 6.13 -6.95 -4.98
CA GLY A 357 7.16 -6.02 -5.44
C GLY A 357 8.55 -6.66 -5.64
N GLY A 358 8.68 -8.00 -5.53
CA GLY A 358 9.96 -8.70 -5.36
C GLY A 358 10.98 -8.62 -6.50
N ASP A 359 10.58 -8.41 -7.75
CA ASP A 359 11.50 -8.29 -8.88
C ASP A 359 11.81 -6.81 -9.15
N HIS A 360 12.89 -6.34 -8.57
CA HIS A 360 13.36 -4.95 -8.70
C HIS A 360 13.95 -4.69 -10.10
N GLY A 361 13.18 -4.05 -10.96
CA GLY A 361 13.67 -3.72 -12.30
C GLY A 361 12.54 -3.32 -13.26
N PRO A 362 12.81 -3.26 -14.58
CA PRO A 362 11.82 -2.89 -15.58
C PRO A 362 10.55 -3.75 -15.57
N ALA A 363 10.63 -4.97 -15.01
CA ALA A 363 9.49 -5.87 -14.89
C ALA A 363 8.39 -5.30 -13.97
N LEU A 364 8.76 -4.57 -12.94
CA LEU A 364 7.83 -3.97 -11.98
C LEU A 364 7.08 -2.74 -12.53
N ASP A 365 7.59 -2.10 -13.59
CA ASP A 365 7.05 -0.86 -14.15
C ASP A 365 5.59 -0.95 -14.53
N GLY A 366 5.21 -2.06 -15.15
CA GLY A 366 3.84 -2.27 -15.59
C GLY A 366 2.85 -2.33 -14.44
N LEU A 367 3.17 -3.13 -13.42
CA LEU A 367 2.36 -3.23 -12.21
C LEU A 367 2.30 -1.88 -11.48
N SER A 368 3.46 -1.21 -11.30
CA SER A 368 3.55 0.08 -10.63
C SER A 368 2.69 1.15 -11.29
N LYS A 369 2.73 1.29 -12.62
CA LYS A 369 1.95 2.28 -13.37
C LYS A 369 0.45 2.01 -13.25
N ILE A 370 0.02 0.76 -13.43
CA ILE A 370 -1.40 0.39 -13.35
C ILE A 370 -1.93 0.54 -11.92
N PHE A 371 -1.12 0.21 -10.92
CA PHE A 371 -1.47 0.33 -9.51
C PHE A 371 -1.63 1.80 -9.07
N ASN A 372 -0.69 2.68 -9.45
CA ASN A 372 -0.67 4.07 -9.03
C ASN A 372 -1.65 4.97 -9.81
N ASP A 373 -2.00 4.60 -11.05
CA ASP A 373 -3.01 5.31 -11.84
C ASP A 373 -4.10 4.36 -12.35
N PRO A 374 -4.89 3.77 -11.42
CA PRO A 374 -5.85 2.72 -11.76
C PRO A 374 -6.89 3.19 -12.78
N ARG A 375 -7.32 4.45 -12.73
CA ARG A 375 -8.35 5.00 -13.62
C ARG A 375 -7.92 5.05 -15.07
N ALA A 376 -6.68 5.42 -15.35
CA ALA A 376 -6.13 5.45 -16.72
C ALA A 376 -6.12 4.05 -17.37
N PHE A 377 -6.11 2.99 -16.56
CA PHE A 377 -6.06 1.61 -17.02
C PHE A 377 -7.37 0.83 -16.87
N GLY A 378 -8.46 1.52 -16.52
CA GLY A 378 -9.79 0.91 -16.36
C GLY A 378 -9.94 0.03 -15.11
N VAL A 379 -9.05 0.18 -14.15
CA VAL A 379 -9.06 -0.49 -12.85
C VAL A 379 -9.95 0.29 -11.88
N LEU A 380 -10.76 -0.42 -11.08
CA LEU A 380 -11.53 0.19 -10.00
C LEU A 380 -10.56 0.70 -8.93
N PRO A 381 -10.51 2.03 -8.67
CA PRO A 381 -9.66 2.54 -7.61
C PRO A 381 -10.08 2.04 -6.22
N TYR A 382 -9.11 1.82 -5.36
CA TYR A 382 -9.28 1.47 -3.96
C TYR A 382 -8.79 2.63 -3.09
N LYS A 383 -9.55 2.98 -2.04
CA LYS A 383 -9.14 3.96 -1.04
C LYS A 383 -8.08 3.34 -0.13
N ASN A 384 -6.84 3.59 -0.48
CA ASN A 384 -5.69 3.05 0.23
C ASN A 384 -5.29 3.98 1.39
N ASN A 385 -5.43 3.48 2.61
CA ASN A 385 -5.05 4.19 3.85
C ASN A 385 -3.64 3.79 4.34
N TYR A 386 -2.95 2.90 3.64
CA TYR A 386 -1.59 2.44 4.01
C TYR A 386 -0.52 3.33 3.39
N THR A 387 -0.57 4.63 3.70
CA THR A 387 0.37 5.64 3.24
C THR A 387 1.22 6.12 4.41
N GLN A 388 2.41 6.64 4.10
CA GLN A 388 3.35 7.11 5.13
C GLN A 388 2.87 8.39 5.84
N ASP A 389 2.18 9.26 5.10
CA ASP A 389 1.70 10.55 5.58
C ASP A 389 0.31 10.49 6.24
N GLY A 390 -0.30 9.30 6.31
CA GLY A 390 -1.64 9.10 6.87
C GLY A 390 -2.79 9.69 6.04
N LYS A 391 -2.50 10.19 4.83
CA LYS A 391 -3.52 10.60 3.87
C LYS A 391 -3.89 9.40 3.00
N TYR A 392 -5.17 9.26 2.63
CA TYR A 392 -5.54 8.21 1.70
C TYR A 392 -5.10 8.54 0.26
N GLN A 393 -4.86 7.49 -0.51
CA GLN A 393 -4.59 7.57 -1.94
C GLN A 393 -5.54 6.64 -2.70
N LEU A 394 -5.97 7.04 -3.89
CA LEU A 394 -6.73 6.21 -4.79
C LEU A 394 -5.78 5.42 -5.70
N THR A 395 -5.50 4.18 -5.31
CA THR A 395 -4.57 3.27 -6.00
C THR A 395 -5.26 1.95 -6.35
N GLY A 396 -4.55 0.97 -6.87
CA GLY A 396 -5.00 -0.42 -6.84
C GLY A 396 -5.17 -0.94 -5.41
N PHE A 397 -5.75 -2.13 -5.26
CA PHE A 397 -5.95 -2.76 -3.96
C PHE A 397 -4.60 -3.12 -3.31
N PHE A 398 -4.41 -2.80 -2.03
CA PHE A 398 -3.15 -3.06 -1.32
C PHE A 398 -3.34 -3.89 -0.05
N ILE A 399 -2.47 -4.89 0.17
CA ILE A 399 -2.44 -5.67 1.40
C ILE A 399 -1.04 -5.64 2.00
N PRO A 400 -0.84 -4.92 3.13
CA PRO A 400 0.44 -4.90 3.83
C PRO A 400 0.70 -6.22 4.59
N ALA A 401 1.97 -6.54 4.80
CA ALA A 401 2.38 -7.77 5.46
C ALA A 401 1.76 -7.94 6.87
N TYR A 402 1.64 -6.87 7.62
CA TYR A 402 1.15 -6.90 8.99
C TYR A 402 -0.39 -7.01 9.11
N SER A 403 -1.13 -6.92 8.01
CA SER A 403 -2.59 -7.10 8.04
C SER A 403 -3.03 -8.54 7.80
N PHE A 404 -2.12 -9.41 7.36
CA PHE A 404 -2.40 -10.81 7.09
C PHE A 404 -1.32 -11.72 7.66
N MET A 405 -1.57 -12.30 8.83
CA MET A 405 -0.62 -13.19 9.50
C MET A 405 -1.34 -14.32 10.24
N LEU A 406 -1.36 -15.50 9.64
CA LEU A 406 -2.13 -16.66 10.15
C LEU A 406 -1.46 -17.44 11.30
N GLY A 407 -0.24 -17.07 11.73
CA GLY A 407 0.46 -17.75 12.81
C GLY A 407 -0.27 -17.67 14.15
N GLU A 408 -0.01 -18.64 15.02
CA GLU A 408 -0.61 -18.73 16.35
C GLU A 408 -0.40 -17.43 17.16
N GLY A 409 -1.49 -16.90 17.68
CA GLY A 409 -1.51 -15.67 18.46
C GLY A 409 -1.40 -14.37 17.66
N PHE A 410 -1.41 -14.40 16.32
CA PHE A 410 -1.49 -13.20 15.48
C PHE A 410 -2.90 -12.94 14.95
N THR A 411 -3.61 -13.98 14.53
CA THR A 411 -4.98 -13.85 14.03
C THR A 411 -5.94 -14.55 14.99
N ASP A 412 -7.03 -13.90 15.35
CA ASP A 412 -8.05 -14.45 16.22
C ASP A 412 -9.02 -15.39 15.47
N HIS A 413 -9.94 -16.03 16.20
CA HIS A 413 -10.94 -16.95 15.64
C HIS A 413 -11.92 -16.29 14.67
N ARG A 414 -11.99 -14.94 14.64
CA ARG A 414 -12.82 -14.15 13.73
C ARG A 414 -12.10 -13.79 12.42
N GLY A 415 -10.81 -14.15 12.31
CA GLY A 415 -9.99 -13.81 11.16
C GLY A 415 -9.41 -12.40 11.18
N VAL A 416 -9.44 -11.74 12.36
CA VAL A 416 -8.86 -10.42 12.55
C VAL A 416 -7.41 -10.56 13.01
N THR A 417 -6.48 -10.01 12.22
CA THR A 417 -5.07 -9.99 12.57
C THR A 417 -4.77 -8.85 13.54
N ASN A 418 -4.07 -9.16 14.63
CA ASN A 418 -3.51 -8.16 15.54
C ASN A 418 -2.37 -7.42 14.82
N ARG A 419 -2.70 -6.33 14.16
CA ARG A 419 -1.77 -5.55 13.31
C ARG A 419 -0.58 -5.01 14.09
N THR A 420 -0.78 -4.57 15.32
CA THR A 420 0.31 -4.06 16.17
C THR A 420 1.35 -5.16 16.43
N LYS A 421 0.90 -6.32 16.89
CA LYS A 421 1.77 -7.47 17.17
C LYS A 421 2.47 -7.99 15.90
N ALA A 422 1.74 -8.05 14.78
CA ALA A 422 2.28 -8.45 13.48
C ALA A 422 3.34 -7.46 12.98
N LYS A 423 3.08 -6.15 13.11
CA LYS A 423 4.03 -5.10 12.74
C LYS A 423 5.31 -5.17 13.59
N GLU A 424 5.18 -5.32 14.91
CA GLU A 424 6.33 -5.53 15.79
C GLU A 424 7.19 -6.77 15.42
N TYR A 425 6.52 -7.85 14.99
CA TYR A 425 7.23 -9.03 14.50
C TYR A 425 8.07 -8.71 13.26
N TYR A 426 7.47 -8.08 12.23
CA TYR A 426 8.19 -7.71 11.01
C TYR A 426 9.28 -6.67 11.28
N GLU A 427 9.07 -5.71 12.16
CA GLU A 427 10.09 -4.74 12.57
C GLU A 427 11.29 -5.43 13.21
N LYS A 428 11.08 -6.43 14.07
CA LYS A 428 12.16 -7.26 14.62
C LYS A 428 12.92 -8.02 13.52
N GLN A 429 12.20 -8.57 12.51
CA GLN A 429 12.86 -9.23 11.39
C GLN A 429 13.67 -8.25 10.51
N ARG A 430 13.15 -7.05 10.29
CA ARG A 430 13.86 -5.97 9.59
C ARG A 430 15.13 -5.55 10.34
N ALA A 431 15.09 -5.46 11.66
CA ALA A 431 16.23 -5.12 12.51
C ALA A 431 17.40 -6.11 12.44
N LEU A 432 17.15 -7.34 12.02
CA LEU A 432 18.18 -8.37 11.84
C LEU A 432 18.90 -8.28 10.48
N LYS A 433 18.50 -7.36 9.62
CA LYS A 433 18.97 -7.24 8.25
C LYS A 433 19.54 -5.84 8.02
N SER A 434 20.42 -5.73 7.04
CA SER A 434 21.02 -4.45 6.62
C SER A 434 21.23 -4.44 5.11
N GLY A 435 21.42 -3.25 4.56
CA GLY A 435 21.73 -3.04 3.16
C GLY A 435 20.71 -3.67 2.22
N GLN A 436 21.21 -4.31 1.17
CA GLN A 436 20.42 -4.96 0.13
C GLN A 436 19.40 -5.98 0.70
N ALA A 437 19.81 -6.81 1.67
CA ALA A 437 18.93 -7.81 2.27
C ALA A 437 17.76 -7.20 3.05
N LEU A 438 17.92 -5.99 3.60
CA LEU A 438 16.85 -5.24 4.23
C LEU A 438 15.87 -4.71 3.18
N LEU A 439 16.36 -4.13 2.09
CA LEU A 439 15.51 -3.61 1.01
C LEU A 439 14.66 -4.72 0.37
N GLU A 440 15.27 -5.85 0.04
CA GLU A 440 14.56 -7.03 -0.49
C GLU A 440 13.49 -7.53 0.49
N TYR A 441 13.83 -7.60 1.78
CA TYR A 441 12.87 -8.01 2.80
C TYR A 441 11.70 -7.04 2.94
N CYS A 442 11.96 -5.72 2.92
CA CYS A 442 10.92 -4.68 2.99
C CYS A 442 10.01 -4.71 1.76
N SER A 443 10.55 -4.96 0.59
CA SER A 443 9.78 -5.09 -0.65
C SER A 443 8.86 -6.32 -0.65
N GLU A 444 9.35 -7.47 -0.17
CA GLU A 444 8.58 -8.71 -0.07
C GLU A 444 7.52 -8.66 1.07
N PHE A 445 7.89 -8.08 2.22
CA PHE A 445 7.03 -7.93 3.40
C PHE A 445 6.74 -6.45 3.66
N CYS A 446 6.17 -5.80 2.66
CA CYS A 446 5.93 -4.37 2.61
C CYS A 446 4.85 -3.91 3.59
N PHE A 447 5.02 -2.70 4.13
CA PHE A 447 4.04 -2.01 4.97
C PHE A 447 3.26 -0.96 4.19
N THR A 448 3.85 -0.44 3.13
CA THR A 448 3.25 0.54 2.22
C THR A 448 3.46 0.12 0.77
N PRO A 449 2.66 0.63 -0.17
CA PRO A 449 2.90 0.40 -1.59
C PRO A 449 4.29 0.86 -2.05
N ASP A 450 4.78 1.97 -1.49
CA ASP A 450 6.11 2.51 -1.86
C ASP A 450 7.22 1.52 -1.53
N GLU A 451 7.16 0.84 -0.38
CA GLU A 451 8.13 -0.22 -0.05
C GLU A 451 8.09 -1.39 -1.04
N ALA A 452 6.89 -1.78 -1.50
CA ALA A 452 6.73 -2.87 -2.46
C ALA A 452 7.21 -2.50 -3.86
N LEU A 453 7.04 -1.24 -4.24
CA LEU A 453 7.34 -0.74 -5.60
C LEU A 453 8.73 -0.08 -5.69
N LEU A 454 9.56 -0.22 -4.65
CA LEU A 454 10.93 0.28 -4.63
C LEU A 454 11.75 -0.30 -5.78
N ARG A 455 12.18 0.57 -6.69
CA ARG A 455 13.09 0.20 -7.77
C ARG A 455 14.53 0.20 -7.25
N GLN A 456 15.16 -0.95 -7.25
CA GLN A 456 16.59 -1.02 -7.04
C GLN A 456 17.33 -0.78 -8.36
N GLY A 457 18.08 0.31 -8.45
CA GLY A 457 18.91 0.64 -9.60
C GLY A 457 18.58 1.96 -10.31
N ASP A 458 17.38 2.52 -10.13
CA ASP A 458 17.01 3.82 -10.71
C ASP A 458 17.12 4.99 -9.71
N ASN A 459 17.36 4.69 -8.43
CA ASN A 459 17.62 5.74 -7.45
C ASN A 459 19.04 6.29 -7.63
N ILE A 460 19.12 7.60 -7.80
CA ILE A 460 20.41 8.32 -7.94
C ILE A 460 21.17 8.41 -6.61
N PHE A 461 20.52 8.13 -5.49
CA PHE A 461 21.10 8.18 -4.14
C PHE A 461 21.52 6.79 -3.64
N ASP A 462 22.49 6.73 -2.72
CA ASP A 462 22.87 5.46 -2.08
C ASP A 462 21.74 4.89 -1.22
N SER A 463 20.91 4.06 -1.85
CA SER A 463 19.75 3.42 -1.21
C SER A 463 20.14 2.52 -0.04
N VAL A 464 21.36 1.95 -0.05
CA VAL A 464 21.84 1.09 1.03
C VAL A 464 22.15 1.91 2.27
N ALA A 465 22.92 3.00 2.12
CA ALA A 465 23.24 3.91 3.23
C ALA A 465 21.96 4.54 3.83
N ILE A 466 21.00 4.93 2.98
CA ILE A 466 19.72 5.49 3.41
C ILE A 466 18.88 4.46 4.19
N ALA A 467 18.78 3.22 3.71
CA ALA A 467 18.04 2.15 4.38
C ALA A 467 18.65 1.77 5.73
N ASP A 468 19.98 1.71 5.81
CA ASP A 468 20.71 1.47 7.06
C ASP A 468 20.44 2.60 8.06
N ARG A 469 20.47 3.86 7.62
CA ARG A 469 20.18 5.01 8.49
C ARG A 469 18.72 5.02 8.96
N LEU A 470 17.76 4.73 8.09
CA LEU A 470 16.34 4.57 8.48
C LEU A 470 16.15 3.49 9.55
N THR A 471 16.86 2.38 9.41
CA THR A 471 16.85 1.30 10.41
C THR A 471 17.39 1.79 11.75
N GLN A 472 18.50 2.52 11.77
CA GLN A 472 19.06 3.12 12.99
C GLN A 472 18.05 4.07 13.66
N LEU A 473 17.37 4.91 12.89
CA LEU A 473 16.40 5.86 13.44
C LEU A 473 15.15 5.19 14.00
N ARG A 474 14.54 4.27 13.25
CA ARG A 474 13.22 3.70 13.57
C ARG A 474 13.31 2.54 14.56
N ILE A 475 14.26 1.65 14.33
CA ILE A 475 14.37 0.41 15.11
C ILE A 475 15.28 0.61 16.31
N HIS A 476 16.49 1.14 16.09
CA HIS A 476 17.47 1.34 17.16
C HIS A 476 17.26 2.65 17.92
N LYS A 477 16.38 3.54 17.44
CA LYS A 477 16.08 4.85 18.06
C LYS A 477 17.33 5.72 18.29
N MET A 478 18.31 5.61 17.40
CA MET A 478 19.63 6.24 17.53
C MET A 478 19.68 7.70 17.03
N GLY A 479 18.56 8.26 16.57
CA GLY A 479 18.49 9.63 16.06
C GLY A 479 17.95 10.63 17.09
N LYS A 480 18.17 11.92 16.83
CA LYS A 480 17.50 13.00 17.56
C LYS A 480 16.02 13.07 17.17
N LYS A 481 15.13 13.04 18.15
CA LYS A 481 13.72 13.30 17.90
C LYS A 481 13.52 14.80 17.67
N PRO A 482 12.73 15.20 16.66
CA PRO A 482 12.44 16.60 16.44
C PRO A 482 11.57 17.19 17.55
N ARG A 483 11.85 18.42 17.92
CA ARG A 483 10.95 19.24 18.69
C ARG A 483 9.91 19.85 17.77
N ARG A 484 8.63 19.70 18.05
CA ARG A 484 7.53 20.31 17.30
C ARG A 484 7.19 21.65 17.89
N VAL A 485 7.24 22.71 17.08
CA VAL A 485 7.13 24.08 17.59
C VAL A 485 6.14 24.93 16.80
N ALA A 486 5.60 25.97 17.47
CA ALA A 486 4.94 27.09 16.83
C ALA A 486 5.83 28.32 16.89
N LEU A 487 5.85 29.13 15.83
CA LEU A 487 6.64 30.34 15.71
C LEU A 487 5.72 31.56 15.69
N LEU A 488 5.96 32.52 16.58
CA LEU A 488 5.24 33.78 16.63
C LEU A 488 6.22 34.96 16.48
N TRP A 489 5.80 36.00 15.77
CA TRP A 489 6.53 37.25 15.76
C TRP A 489 6.51 37.87 17.16
N ASP A 490 7.62 38.44 17.58
CA ASP A 490 7.65 39.24 18.80
C ASP A 490 6.90 40.58 18.62
N ARG A 491 6.56 41.22 19.71
CA ARG A 491 5.90 42.50 19.72
C ARG A 491 6.72 43.49 20.54
N VAL A 492 7.00 44.65 19.94
CA VAL A 492 7.66 45.76 20.60
C VAL A 492 6.66 46.93 20.61
N GLU A 493 6.34 47.45 21.76
CA GLU A 493 5.38 48.55 21.95
C GLU A 493 3.99 48.31 21.32
N GLY A 494 3.59 47.01 21.25
CA GLY A 494 2.31 46.61 20.66
C GLY A 494 2.35 46.33 19.14
N GLU A 495 3.39 46.73 18.46
CA GLU A 495 3.60 46.45 17.02
C GLU A 495 4.38 45.16 16.81
N THR A 496 4.10 44.47 15.68
CA THR A 496 4.77 43.23 15.30
C THR A 496 6.21 43.51 14.85
N ASP A 497 7.19 42.96 15.57
CA ASP A 497 8.60 43.02 15.15
C ASP A 497 8.97 41.84 14.25
N LEU A 498 9.14 42.12 12.97
CA LEU A 498 9.56 41.10 11.97
C LEU A 498 11.04 40.70 12.05
N ASN A 499 11.79 41.15 13.06
CA ASN A 499 13.19 40.78 13.27
C ASN A 499 13.38 39.78 14.42
N GLN A 500 12.33 39.54 15.23
CA GLN A 500 12.42 38.64 16.39
C GLN A 500 11.27 37.64 16.39
N VAL A 501 11.63 36.37 16.70
CA VAL A 501 10.70 35.24 16.70
C VAL A 501 10.71 34.58 18.08
N LYS A 502 9.51 34.35 18.62
CA LYS A 502 9.29 33.52 19.81
C LYS A 502 8.91 32.11 19.41
N VAL A 503 9.46 31.13 20.12
CA VAL A 503 9.29 29.70 19.86
C VAL A 503 8.58 29.04 21.01
N PHE A 504 7.54 28.25 20.73
CA PHE A 504 6.74 27.54 21.73
C PHE A 504 6.57 26.08 21.31
N ASP A 505 6.55 25.16 22.26
CA ASP A 505 6.23 23.78 21.99
C ASP A 505 4.77 23.64 21.57
N LYS A 506 4.54 22.88 20.48
CA LYS A 506 3.20 22.58 19.97
C LYS A 506 3.19 21.20 19.34
N ALA A 507 2.61 20.22 20.04
CA ALA A 507 2.69 18.81 19.69
C ALA A 507 2.12 18.45 18.30
N ASP A 508 1.11 19.18 17.83
CA ASP A 508 0.44 19.02 16.52
C ASP A 508 1.02 19.93 15.41
N SER A 509 2.21 20.49 15.61
CA SER A 509 2.85 21.34 14.61
C SER A 509 3.59 20.52 13.56
N ASN A 510 3.57 21.03 12.31
CA ASN A 510 4.35 20.52 11.19
C ASN A 510 5.75 21.14 11.08
N ILE A 511 6.14 22.01 12.03
CA ILE A 511 7.49 22.56 12.13
C ILE A 511 8.33 21.64 13.00
N LEU A 512 9.30 20.96 12.40
CA LEU A 512 10.18 20.00 13.02
C LEU A 512 11.56 20.61 13.22
N ILE A 513 12.03 20.71 14.46
CA ILE A 513 13.34 21.28 14.82
C ILE A 513 14.20 20.17 15.42
N TYR A 514 15.26 19.78 14.72
CA TYR A 514 16.26 18.81 15.18
C TYR A 514 17.40 19.46 15.98
N GLU A 515 17.74 20.71 15.63
CA GLU A 515 18.74 21.50 16.34
C GLU A 515 18.34 23.00 16.30
N GLU A 516 18.33 23.65 17.45
CA GLU A 516 18.08 25.08 17.54
C GLU A 516 19.25 25.90 16.98
N PRO A 517 19.03 27.16 16.56
CA PRO A 517 20.11 28.01 16.08
C PRO A 517 21.20 28.20 17.13
N GLN A 518 22.44 27.99 16.72
CA GLN A 518 23.60 28.27 17.56
C GLN A 518 23.76 29.78 17.71
N LEU A 519 23.84 30.25 18.95
CA LEU A 519 23.94 31.67 19.25
C LEU A 519 25.38 32.09 19.56
N ASP A 520 25.71 33.29 19.16
CA ASP A 520 26.86 34.06 19.66
C ASP A 520 26.34 35.25 20.47
N GLY A 521 26.36 35.12 21.78
CA GLY A 521 25.62 36.02 22.65
C GLY A 521 24.11 35.88 22.49
N LYS A 522 23.45 36.91 21.92
CA LYS A 522 21.98 36.91 21.69
C LYS A 522 21.58 36.60 20.24
N ASP A 523 22.51 36.70 19.31
CA ASP A 523 22.23 36.58 17.88
C ASP A 523 22.72 35.25 17.30
N PRO A 524 22.01 34.63 16.34
CA PRO A 524 22.50 33.45 15.63
C PRO A 524 23.71 33.79 14.76
N PHE A 525 24.61 32.80 14.58
CA PHE A 525 25.78 32.94 13.73
C PHE A 525 25.41 33.34 12.29
N LYS A 526 26.14 34.29 11.73
CA LYS A 526 25.98 34.69 10.34
C LYS A 526 26.62 33.65 9.39
N ASN A 527 25.90 33.27 8.32
CA ASN A 527 26.32 32.31 7.30
C ASN A 527 26.58 30.88 7.83
N LEU A 528 26.14 30.53 9.03
CA LEU A 528 26.21 29.18 9.54
C LEU A 528 25.07 28.31 9.02
N TYR A 529 23.93 28.93 8.74
CA TYR A 529 22.75 28.26 8.25
C TYR A 529 22.38 28.70 6.84
N VAL A 530 21.76 27.81 6.09
CA VAL A 530 21.26 28.03 4.73
C VAL A 530 19.93 27.27 4.58
N ALA A 531 19.05 27.77 3.73
CA ALA A 531 17.75 27.17 3.50
C ALA A 531 17.46 26.93 2.01
N GLY A 532 16.65 25.91 1.74
CA GLY A 532 16.03 25.69 0.44
C GLY A 532 14.53 25.65 0.57
N ILE A 533 13.82 26.22 -0.39
CA ILE A 533 12.36 26.29 -0.41
C ILE A 533 11.84 25.70 -1.71
N ASP A 534 10.95 24.72 -1.57
CA ASP A 534 10.01 24.33 -2.62
C ASP A 534 8.66 24.99 -2.32
N SER A 535 8.28 25.97 -3.16
CA SER A 535 7.09 26.78 -2.96
C SER A 535 5.99 26.40 -3.94
N ILE A 536 4.76 26.51 -3.48
CA ILE A 536 3.55 26.34 -4.30
C ILE A 536 2.83 27.69 -4.48
N ASP A 537 2.16 27.87 -5.63
CA ASP A 537 1.30 29.02 -5.90
C ASP A 537 -0.17 28.62 -5.77
N GLN A 538 -0.96 29.42 -5.07
CA GLN A 538 -2.39 29.18 -4.89
C GLN A 538 -3.16 29.47 -6.20
N GLY A 539 -3.99 28.52 -6.64
CA GLY A 539 -4.94 28.74 -7.76
C GLY A 539 -4.44 28.37 -9.16
N THR A 540 -3.30 27.71 -9.32
CA THR A 540 -2.79 27.21 -10.61
C THR A 540 -3.16 25.77 -10.94
N GLU A 541 -4.01 25.15 -10.13
CA GLU A 541 -4.43 23.76 -10.34
C GLU A 541 -5.75 23.71 -11.07
N ASP A 542 -5.68 23.53 -12.38
CA ASP A 542 -6.76 22.94 -13.14
C ASP A 542 -6.98 21.52 -12.60
N SER A 543 -8.16 21.25 -12.05
CA SER A 543 -8.88 19.95 -11.88
C SER A 543 -8.10 18.64 -12.07
N ALA A 544 -6.80 18.60 -11.82
CA ALA A 544 -6.05 17.37 -11.67
C ALA A 544 -6.46 16.74 -10.32
N THR A 545 -6.91 15.54 -10.38
CA THR A 545 -7.26 14.63 -9.28
C THR A 545 -6.52 14.96 -7.99
N GLN A 546 -7.21 15.02 -6.85
CA GLN A 546 -6.69 15.34 -5.51
C GLN A 546 -5.45 14.56 -5.06
N THR A 547 -4.95 13.63 -5.86
CA THR A 547 -3.84 12.73 -5.56
C THR A 547 -2.45 13.25 -5.92
N ASP A 548 -2.31 14.36 -6.68
CA ASP A 548 -1.02 14.84 -7.19
C ASP A 548 -0.66 16.28 -6.73
N VAL A 549 -1.06 16.63 -5.53
CA VAL A 549 -0.92 18.00 -5.01
C VAL A 549 0.36 18.13 -4.17
N SER A 550 1.35 18.92 -4.67
CA SER A 550 2.58 19.25 -3.94
C SER A 550 2.32 20.05 -2.65
N ASP A 551 3.07 19.78 -1.60
CA ASP A 551 3.08 20.57 -0.37
C ASP A 551 4.14 21.67 -0.44
N PHE A 552 3.94 22.76 0.33
CA PHE A 552 5.00 23.73 0.57
C PHE A 552 6.06 23.12 1.48
N CYS A 553 7.33 23.21 1.11
CA CYS A 553 8.42 22.69 1.92
C CYS A 553 9.57 23.69 2.06
N ILE A 554 10.09 23.83 3.27
CA ILE A 554 11.37 24.49 3.56
C ILE A 554 12.23 23.59 4.42
N VAL A 555 13.51 23.45 4.03
CA VAL A 555 14.53 22.76 4.83
C VAL A 555 15.63 23.75 5.21
N ILE A 556 16.18 23.61 6.41
CA ILE A 556 17.30 24.42 6.88
C ILE A 556 18.46 23.49 7.20
N LYS A 557 19.62 23.80 6.63
CA LYS A 557 20.89 23.08 6.82
C LYS A 557 21.85 23.95 7.62
N LYS A 558 22.47 23.36 8.64
CA LYS A 558 23.67 23.86 9.29
C LYS A 558 24.86 23.50 8.41
N ARG A 559 25.68 24.44 8.04
CA ARG A 559 26.86 24.27 7.21
C ARG A 559 28.04 23.71 8.04
N ALA A 560 28.98 23.07 7.39
CA ALA A 560 30.21 22.64 8.04
C ALA A 560 30.93 23.84 8.70
N TYR A 561 31.32 23.70 9.97
CA TYR A 561 32.01 24.74 10.72
C TYR A 561 32.94 24.14 11.77
N GLY A 562 34.25 24.37 11.62
CA GLY A 562 35.26 23.75 12.48
C GLY A 562 35.25 22.24 12.38
N LEU A 563 34.98 21.57 13.50
CA LEU A 563 34.83 20.09 13.56
C LEU A 563 33.34 19.66 13.50
N GLN A 564 32.43 20.60 13.25
CA GLN A 564 30.99 20.29 13.17
C GLN A 564 30.62 19.92 11.74
N GLU A 565 30.01 18.77 11.58
CA GLU A 565 29.54 18.24 10.30
C GLU A 565 28.26 18.98 9.82
N PRO A 566 28.08 19.10 8.49
CA PRO A 566 26.90 19.72 7.94
C PRO A 566 25.68 18.83 8.22
N LYS A 567 24.56 19.46 8.63
CA LYS A 567 23.36 18.73 9.05
C LYS A 567 22.08 19.48 8.76
N TYR A 568 21.03 18.78 8.34
CA TYR A 568 19.68 19.33 8.28
C TYR A 568 19.12 19.48 9.69
N VAL A 569 18.74 20.71 10.06
CA VAL A 569 18.37 21.06 11.46
C VAL A 569 16.91 21.43 11.61
N ALA A 570 16.20 21.81 10.55
CA ALA A 570 14.79 22.11 10.58
C ALA A 570 14.09 21.76 9.27
N ILE A 571 12.84 21.31 9.39
CA ILE A 571 11.94 21.01 8.27
C ILE A 571 10.57 21.55 8.60
N TYR A 572 9.92 22.22 7.64
CA TYR A 572 8.51 22.54 7.66
C TYR A 572 7.91 22.14 6.33
N LYS A 573 6.90 21.27 6.37
CA LYS A 573 6.18 20.80 5.19
C LYS A 573 4.69 20.82 5.50
N GLU A 574 3.91 21.56 4.72
CA GLU A 574 2.46 21.69 4.90
C GLU A 574 1.80 22.31 3.67
N ARG A 575 0.52 22.00 3.45
CA ARG A 575 -0.36 22.70 2.52
C ARG A 575 -1.49 23.38 3.29
N PRO A 576 -1.28 24.57 3.84
CA PRO A 576 -2.33 25.27 4.56
C PRO A 576 -3.41 25.82 3.60
N ARG A 577 -4.64 25.99 4.09
CA ARG A 577 -5.74 26.59 3.31
C ARG A 577 -5.41 27.98 2.76
N ASP A 578 -4.69 28.80 3.53
CA ASP A 578 -4.11 30.06 3.07
C ASP A 578 -2.59 29.89 2.98
N ILE A 579 -2.07 29.84 1.77
CA ILE A 579 -0.64 29.64 1.50
C ILE A 579 0.25 30.72 2.14
N ARG A 580 -0.30 31.92 2.40
CA ARG A 580 0.42 32.98 3.11
C ARG A 580 0.85 32.58 4.50
N THR A 581 0.14 31.64 5.14
CA THR A 581 0.55 31.04 6.43
C THR A 581 1.88 30.32 6.30
N ALA A 582 2.06 29.53 5.21
CA ALA A 582 3.33 28.85 4.93
C ALA A 582 4.46 29.86 4.65
N TYR A 583 4.18 30.90 3.88
CA TYR A 583 5.15 31.96 3.58
C TYR A 583 5.60 32.71 4.84
N ASP A 584 4.67 33.02 5.74
CA ASP A 584 4.96 33.66 7.02
C ASP A 584 5.77 32.74 7.95
N THR A 585 5.45 31.44 7.97
CA THR A 585 6.22 30.42 8.71
C THR A 585 7.65 30.30 8.19
N ALA A 586 7.82 30.25 6.85
CA ALA A 586 9.14 30.25 6.24
C ALA A 586 9.94 31.51 6.61
N MET A 587 9.29 32.70 6.56
CA MET A 587 9.94 33.96 6.94
C MET A 587 10.41 33.94 8.40
N LYS A 588 9.60 33.42 9.33
CA LYS A 588 9.97 33.27 10.74
C LYS A 588 11.16 32.33 10.92
N LEU A 589 11.17 31.18 10.22
CA LEU A 589 12.28 30.25 10.25
C LEU A 589 13.58 30.90 9.77
N LEU A 590 13.55 31.63 8.65
CA LEU A 590 14.72 32.30 8.08
C LEU A 590 15.25 33.39 9.02
N VAL A 591 14.37 34.15 9.69
CA VAL A 591 14.74 35.15 10.69
C VAL A 591 15.35 34.48 11.93
N TRP A 592 14.72 33.41 12.43
CA TRP A 592 15.18 32.72 13.63
C TRP A 592 16.54 32.07 13.47
N TYR A 593 16.82 31.45 12.29
CA TYR A 593 18.13 30.87 11.99
C TYR A 593 19.15 31.88 11.41
N ASN A 594 18.77 33.15 11.22
CA ASN A 594 19.59 34.18 10.58
C ASN A 594 20.20 33.69 9.26
N CYS A 595 19.38 33.11 8.39
CA CYS A 595 19.83 32.50 7.13
C CYS A 595 19.06 33.04 5.91
N LYS A 596 19.61 32.74 4.74
CA LYS A 596 18.97 33.03 3.45
C LYS A 596 18.52 31.75 2.79
N ALA A 597 17.43 31.86 2.00
CA ALA A 597 16.90 30.75 1.23
C ALA A 597 17.14 30.93 -0.26
N LEU A 598 17.42 29.81 -0.95
CA LEU A 598 17.27 29.70 -2.39
C LEU A 598 15.92 29.04 -2.70
N LEU A 599 15.29 29.43 -3.81
CA LEU A 599 14.02 28.90 -4.27
C LEU A 599 13.92 28.93 -5.80
N GLU A 600 12.89 28.27 -6.33
CA GLU A 600 12.60 28.34 -7.75
C GLU A 600 12.04 29.73 -8.14
N HIS A 601 12.66 30.36 -9.15
CA HIS A 601 12.30 31.71 -9.59
C HIS A 601 10.88 31.86 -10.11
N THR A 602 10.28 30.80 -10.63
CA THR A 602 8.92 30.80 -11.21
C THR A 602 7.84 30.98 -10.14
N LYS A 603 8.16 30.78 -8.88
CA LYS A 603 7.23 30.91 -7.73
C LYS A 603 7.12 32.37 -7.28
N ILE A 604 6.38 33.16 -8.06
CA ILE A 604 6.27 34.63 -7.88
C ILE A 604 5.52 35.02 -6.60
N SER A 605 4.54 34.24 -6.17
CA SER A 605 3.65 34.57 -5.04
C SER A 605 4.42 34.73 -3.73
N ILE A 606 5.34 33.84 -3.39
CA ILE A 606 6.18 33.92 -2.19
C ILE A 606 7.12 35.14 -2.25
N ILE A 607 7.74 35.39 -3.40
CA ILE A 607 8.64 36.54 -3.61
C ILE A 607 7.87 37.86 -3.39
N THR A 608 6.65 37.96 -3.94
CA THR A 608 5.78 39.12 -3.78
C THR A 608 5.37 39.33 -2.32
N TYR A 609 5.04 38.23 -1.61
CA TYR A 609 4.72 38.28 -0.19
C TYR A 609 5.88 38.83 0.66
N PHE A 610 7.11 38.32 0.46
CA PHE A 610 8.29 38.79 1.16
C PHE A 610 8.62 40.27 0.84
N LYS A 611 8.48 40.69 -0.41
CA LYS A 611 8.63 42.11 -0.82
C LYS A 611 7.62 43.00 -0.12
N SER A 612 6.36 42.57 0.03
CA SER A 612 5.33 43.33 0.75
C SER A 612 5.68 43.56 2.24
N LYS A 613 6.46 42.62 2.82
CA LYS A 613 7.00 42.70 4.19
C LYS A 613 8.39 43.32 4.27
N LYS A 614 8.97 43.78 3.16
CA LYS A 614 10.34 44.32 3.07
C LYS A 614 11.40 43.33 3.56
N LYS A 615 11.20 42.03 3.29
CA LYS A 615 12.06 40.90 3.71
C LYS A 615 12.62 40.08 2.56
N ASP A 616 12.55 40.58 1.34
CA ASP A 616 13.10 39.94 0.14
C ASP A 616 14.63 39.77 0.17
N ASN A 617 15.31 40.48 1.07
CA ASN A 617 16.74 40.30 1.37
C ASN A 617 17.04 38.93 2.01
N LEU A 618 16.05 38.19 2.51
CA LEU A 618 16.18 36.82 3.02
C LEU A 618 16.29 35.80 1.88
N PHE A 619 16.03 36.20 0.65
CA PHE A 619 16.26 35.31 -0.51
C PHE A 619 17.66 35.53 -1.09
N MET A 620 18.21 34.45 -1.63
CA MET A 620 19.45 34.46 -2.39
C MET A 620 19.18 34.90 -3.84
N LYS A 621 20.13 35.64 -4.39
CA LYS A 621 20.22 35.86 -5.82
C LYS A 621 20.69 34.58 -6.50
N ARG A 622 20.60 34.55 -7.82
CA ARG A 622 21.07 33.44 -8.64
C ARG A 622 22.50 33.03 -8.29
N PRO A 623 22.73 31.75 -7.95
CA PRO A 623 24.06 31.20 -7.74
C PRO A 623 24.92 31.28 -9.02
N LYS A 624 26.21 31.42 -8.84
CA LYS A 624 27.17 31.50 -9.95
C LYS A 624 27.25 30.20 -10.75
N SER A 625 27.07 29.06 -10.09
CA SER A 625 27.00 27.73 -10.73
C SER A 625 25.89 27.63 -11.78
N SER A 626 24.80 28.35 -11.58
CA SER A 626 23.66 28.37 -12.51
C SER A 626 23.82 29.37 -13.69
N LEU A 627 24.89 30.17 -13.72
CA LEU A 627 25.05 31.22 -14.71
C LEU A 627 25.57 30.76 -16.09
N SER A 628 26.11 29.52 -16.18
CA SER A 628 26.57 28.97 -17.47
C SER A 628 25.44 28.77 -18.48
N ASP A 629 24.22 28.53 -18.00
CA ASP A 629 23.05 28.23 -18.80
C ASP A 629 22.15 29.46 -19.08
N ILE A 630 22.53 30.67 -18.58
CA ILE A 630 21.67 31.84 -18.60
C ILE A 630 22.42 33.03 -19.18
N LYS A 631 21.77 33.75 -20.08
CA LYS A 631 22.29 35.04 -20.64
C LYS A 631 22.72 35.97 -19.48
N ARG A 632 23.93 36.53 -19.56
CA ARG A 632 24.63 37.33 -18.51
C ARG A 632 23.82 38.48 -17.85
N GLY A 633 22.64 38.84 -18.35
CA GLY A 633 21.84 39.95 -17.82
C GLY A 633 21.02 39.67 -16.56
N ASN A 634 20.90 38.41 -16.09
CA ASN A 634 19.93 38.02 -15.07
C ASN A 634 20.53 37.60 -13.69
N SER A 635 21.81 37.94 -13.42
CA SER A 635 22.51 37.57 -12.16
C SER A 635 21.91 38.20 -10.89
N GLN A 636 21.11 39.27 -11.03
CA GLN A 636 20.49 39.96 -9.90
C GLN A 636 19.10 39.44 -9.53
N MET A 637 18.57 38.48 -10.30
CA MET A 637 17.25 37.92 -10.02
C MET A 637 17.27 36.99 -8.80
N ILE A 638 16.19 37.00 -8.04
CA ILE A 638 15.98 36.08 -6.92
C ILE A 638 15.71 34.68 -7.46
N GLY A 639 16.38 33.68 -6.90
CA GLY A 639 16.12 32.28 -7.18
C GLY A 639 16.68 31.77 -8.51
N VAL A 640 16.44 30.49 -8.80
CA VAL A 640 16.89 29.77 -9.99
C VAL A 640 15.71 29.29 -10.84
N PRO A 641 15.85 29.16 -12.17
CA PRO A 641 14.83 28.51 -13.00
C PRO A 641 14.91 26.99 -12.79
N ALA A 642 13.76 26.31 -12.80
CA ALA A 642 13.68 24.85 -12.71
C ALA A 642 14.00 24.18 -14.05
N THR A 643 15.20 24.41 -14.59
CA THR A 643 15.67 23.69 -15.78
C THR A 643 16.19 22.30 -15.37
N GLU A 644 16.14 21.36 -16.33
CA GLU A 644 16.62 20.00 -16.11
C GLU A 644 18.07 19.94 -15.62
N ASN A 645 18.96 20.79 -16.17
CA ASN A 645 20.37 20.87 -15.80
C ASN A 645 20.54 21.36 -14.35
N ILE A 646 19.75 22.34 -13.92
CA ILE A 646 19.80 22.87 -12.55
C ILE A 646 19.30 21.82 -11.55
N ILE A 647 18.22 21.13 -11.89
CA ILE A 647 17.70 20.05 -11.04
C ILE A 647 18.74 18.92 -10.93
N LYS A 648 19.33 18.48 -12.05
CA LYS A 648 20.36 17.42 -12.04
C LYS A 648 21.60 17.85 -11.23
N HIS A 649 22.01 19.10 -11.32
CA HIS A 649 23.14 19.62 -10.52
C HIS A 649 22.81 19.56 -9.02
N GLY A 650 21.64 20.06 -8.61
CA GLY A 650 21.24 20.00 -7.20
C GLY A 650 21.08 18.57 -6.67
N LEU A 651 20.56 17.65 -7.50
CA LEU A 651 20.49 16.22 -7.15
C LEU A 651 21.87 15.59 -6.99
N SER A 652 22.87 15.99 -7.81
CA SER A 652 24.26 15.55 -7.63
C SER A 652 24.83 16.01 -6.30
N LEU A 653 24.58 17.27 -5.90
CA LEU A 653 25.02 17.79 -4.60
C LEU A 653 24.36 17.05 -3.42
N ILE A 654 23.07 16.69 -3.54
CA ILE A 654 22.41 15.84 -2.53
C ILE A 654 23.07 14.46 -2.47
N ASN A 655 23.40 13.87 -3.63
CA ASN A 655 24.07 12.57 -3.65
C ASN A 655 25.42 12.62 -2.96
N ASP A 656 26.21 13.66 -3.20
CA ASP A 656 27.49 13.87 -2.52
C ASP A 656 27.29 14.02 -0.99
N TYR A 657 26.28 14.79 -0.58
CA TYR A 657 25.92 14.94 0.84
C TYR A 657 25.50 13.59 1.47
N ILE A 658 24.70 12.78 0.78
CA ILE A 658 24.24 11.47 1.30
C ILE A 658 25.42 10.49 1.38
N ASN A 659 26.30 10.46 0.41
CA ASN A 659 27.48 9.60 0.43
C ASN A 659 28.40 9.92 1.63
N ASP A 660 28.57 11.20 1.95
CA ASP A 660 29.49 11.62 3.00
C ASP A 660 28.85 11.72 4.39
N TYR A 661 27.55 12.09 4.47
CA TYR A 661 26.91 12.51 5.71
C TYR A 661 25.51 11.87 5.97
N CYS A 662 25.16 10.77 5.32
CA CYS A 662 23.88 10.10 5.55
C CYS A 662 23.64 9.76 7.03
N TYR A 663 24.71 9.37 7.73
CA TYR A 663 24.68 8.95 9.15
C TYR A 663 24.28 10.06 10.14
N VAL A 664 24.37 11.36 9.76
CA VAL A 664 23.94 12.49 10.60
C VAL A 664 22.51 12.95 10.31
N VAL A 665 21.84 12.42 9.30
CA VAL A 665 20.45 12.76 9.00
C VAL A 665 19.54 12.17 10.07
N ASP A 666 18.74 13.01 10.74
CA ASP A 666 17.83 12.60 11.82
C ASP A 666 16.36 12.52 11.38
N SER A 667 16.04 12.96 10.18
CA SER A 667 14.66 12.94 9.64
C SER A 667 14.39 11.64 8.88
N ASP A 668 13.51 10.82 9.41
CA ASP A 668 13.02 9.61 8.74
C ASP A 668 12.21 9.94 7.48
N GLU A 669 11.36 10.97 7.49
CA GLU A 669 10.61 11.41 6.31
C GLU A 669 11.54 11.88 5.17
N MET A 670 12.63 12.61 5.48
CA MET A 670 13.63 13.01 4.50
C MET A 670 14.31 11.81 3.85
N LEU A 671 14.73 10.83 4.66
CA LEU A 671 15.36 9.61 4.17
C LEU A 671 14.39 8.76 3.34
N GLU A 672 13.11 8.71 3.71
CA GLU A 672 12.08 8.02 2.93
C GLU A 672 11.88 8.65 1.55
N GLN A 673 11.79 9.97 1.48
CA GLN A 673 11.68 10.65 0.19
C GLN A 673 12.91 10.43 -0.68
N LEU A 674 14.13 10.44 -0.09
CA LEU A 674 15.37 10.11 -0.81
C LEU A 674 15.38 8.66 -1.29
N LEU A 675 14.94 7.72 -0.45
CA LEU A 675 14.91 6.30 -0.78
C LEU A 675 13.95 6.00 -1.95
N ASN A 676 12.80 6.70 -1.97
CA ASN A 676 11.74 6.51 -2.95
C ASN A 676 11.86 7.45 -4.16
N TYR A 677 12.88 8.31 -4.21
CA TYR A 677 13.00 9.32 -5.24
C TYR A 677 13.08 8.73 -6.64
N SER A 678 12.21 9.20 -7.52
CA SER A 678 12.20 8.90 -8.95
C SER A 678 12.15 10.18 -9.75
N TYR A 679 13.02 10.30 -10.75
CA TYR A 679 13.07 11.46 -11.63
C TYR A 679 11.75 11.65 -12.43
N GLU A 680 11.03 10.56 -12.69
CA GLU A 680 9.74 10.59 -13.41
C GLU A 680 8.61 11.14 -12.54
N ASN A 681 8.65 10.92 -11.21
CA ASN A 681 7.61 11.31 -10.24
C ASN A 681 8.05 12.46 -9.32
N LYS A 682 8.96 13.33 -9.77
CA LYS A 682 9.57 14.41 -8.98
C LYS A 682 8.60 15.35 -8.26
N ARG A 683 7.33 15.41 -8.65
CA ARG A 683 6.30 16.24 -8.00
C ARG A 683 5.84 15.73 -6.63
N LYS A 684 6.20 14.50 -6.26
CA LYS A 684 5.82 13.87 -4.99
C LYS A 684 6.89 14.02 -3.89
N PHE A 685 8.02 14.65 -4.19
CA PHE A 685 9.19 14.67 -3.31
C PHE A 685 9.55 16.10 -2.91
N ASP A 686 8.64 16.79 -2.20
CA ASP A 686 8.77 18.20 -1.83
C ASP A 686 10.01 18.46 -0.96
N ILE A 687 10.38 17.51 -0.06
CA ILE A 687 11.60 17.65 0.76
C ILE A 687 12.84 17.55 -0.13
N VAL A 688 12.88 16.64 -1.09
CA VAL A 688 14.02 16.50 -2.01
C VAL A 688 14.14 17.73 -2.90
N ALA A 689 13.02 18.31 -3.36
CA ALA A 689 13.01 19.55 -4.11
C ALA A 689 13.55 20.73 -3.28
N ALA A 690 13.14 20.86 -2.03
CA ALA A 690 13.68 21.86 -1.11
C ALA A 690 15.17 21.61 -0.78
N MET A 691 15.61 20.35 -0.62
CA MET A 691 17.02 19.99 -0.45
C MET A 691 17.85 20.39 -1.66
N THR A 692 17.35 20.18 -2.89
CA THR A 692 18.01 20.62 -4.14
C THR A 692 18.37 22.11 -4.08
N MET A 693 17.42 22.95 -3.68
CA MET A 693 17.66 24.38 -3.50
C MET A 693 18.62 24.66 -2.33
N CYS A 694 18.55 23.89 -1.26
CA CYS A 694 19.40 24.07 -0.07
C CYS A 694 20.87 23.74 -0.36
N GLU A 695 21.14 22.63 -1.04
CA GLU A 695 22.53 22.24 -1.40
C GLU A 695 23.15 23.24 -2.38
N MET A 696 22.42 23.71 -3.38
CA MET A 696 22.89 24.77 -4.29
C MET A 696 23.17 26.09 -3.55
N ALA A 697 22.37 26.40 -2.54
CA ALA A 697 22.60 27.59 -1.70
C ALA A 697 23.85 27.42 -0.81
N ASP A 698 24.12 26.23 -0.31
CA ASP A 698 25.32 25.92 0.47
C ASP A 698 26.59 26.02 -0.41
N GLU A 699 26.53 25.47 -1.64
CA GLU A 699 27.60 25.57 -2.64
C GLU A 699 28.00 27.04 -2.91
N GLU A 700 27.01 27.94 -3.11
CA GLU A 700 27.26 29.37 -3.35
C GLU A 700 27.96 30.06 -2.15
N LEU A 701 27.71 29.52 -0.93
CA LEU A 701 28.31 30.05 0.31
C LEU A 701 29.66 29.42 0.68
N LEU A 702 30.21 28.50 -0.12
CA LEU A 702 31.49 27.84 0.21
C LEU A 702 32.64 28.82 0.46
N GLY A 703 32.66 29.97 -0.20
CA GLY A 703 33.66 31.04 0.04
C GLY A 703 33.39 31.91 1.28
N PHE A 704 32.27 31.70 1.99
CA PHE A 704 31.93 32.52 3.16
C PHE A 704 32.03 31.70 4.44
N VAL A 705 33.07 32.00 5.24
CA VAL A 705 33.25 31.37 6.55
C VAL A 705 32.19 31.85 7.52
N PRO A 706 31.51 30.96 8.27
CA PRO A 706 30.64 31.36 9.36
C PRO A 706 31.37 32.23 10.37
N LYS A 707 30.77 33.34 10.77
CA LYS A 707 31.36 34.27 11.75
C LYS A 707 30.36 34.56 12.84
N PRO A 708 30.80 34.70 14.09
CA PRO A 708 29.97 35.29 15.14
C PRO A 708 29.56 36.70 14.73
N VAL A 709 28.35 37.12 15.12
CA VAL A 709 27.78 38.45 14.79
C VAL A 709 28.58 39.53 15.51
N ASN A 710 29.01 39.24 16.70
CA ASN A 710 29.89 40.10 17.48
C ASN A 710 31.34 39.60 17.37
N ASP A 711 32.12 40.14 16.44
CA ASP A 711 33.55 40.18 16.59
C ASP A 711 33.85 41.06 17.85
N ILE A 712 33.79 40.46 19.01
CA ILE A 712 34.44 41.06 20.15
C ILE A 712 35.89 41.19 19.67
N LYS A 713 36.30 42.44 19.41
CA LYS A 713 37.73 42.72 19.29
C LYS A 713 38.35 42.14 20.56
N LYS A 714 38.91 40.94 20.47
CA LYS A 714 39.80 40.45 21.51
C LYS A 714 40.95 41.44 21.46
N GLU A 715 40.91 42.43 22.36
CA GLU A 715 42.09 43.17 22.63
C GLU A 715 43.13 42.13 23.04
N TRP A 716 44.09 41.90 22.19
CA TRP A 716 45.22 41.08 22.51
C TRP A 716 45.92 41.81 23.63
N LYS A 717 45.75 41.34 24.87
CA LYS A 717 46.51 41.83 25.98
C LYS A 717 47.95 41.30 25.78
N ASP A 718 48.88 42.21 25.48
CA ASP A 718 50.26 41.85 25.31
C ASP A 718 50.79 41.20 26.59
N PHE A 719 51.27 39.96 26.47
CA PHE A 719 52.00 39.32 27.56
C PHE A 719 53.46 39.64 27.45
N GLY A 720 54.03 40.15 28.51
CA GLY A 720 55.44 40.52 28.57
C GLY A 720 55.92 40.80 29.98
N TRP A 721 57.22 41.17 30.06
CA TRP A 721 57.82 41.63 31.29
C TRP A 721 57.44 43.10 31.50
N PHE A 722 56.87 43.44 32.62
CA PHE A 722 56.61 44.82 33.03
C PHE A 722 57.03 45.03 34.44
N THR A 723 57.29 46.32 34.83
CA THR A 723 57.64 46.70 36.21
C THR A 723 56.39 47.14 36.93
N ASN A 724 56.00 46.44 37.98
CA ASN A 724 54.82 46.78 38.77
C ASN A 724 54.99 48.07 39.60
N SER A 725 53.96 48.56 40.18
CA SER A 725 53.94 49.79 40.99
C SER A 725 54.94 49.78 42.20
N LYS A 726 55.42 48.61 42.58
CA LYS A 726 56.43 48.40 43.63
C LYS A 726 57.88 48.27 43.08
N GLY A 727 58.09 48.49 41.79
CA GLY A 727 59.41 48.48 41.16
C GLY A 727 59.98 47.09 40.81
N TYR A 728 59.21 45.99 40.94
CA TYR A 728 59.58 44.60 40.59
C TYR A 728 59.24 44.25 39.19
N LYS A 729 60.14 43.60 38.46
CA LYS A 729 59.88 43.02 37.15
C LYS A 729 59.00 41.75 37.31
N GLN A 730 57.85 41.75 36.68
CA GLN A 730 56.90 40.70 36.68
C GLN A 730 56.49 40.33 35.24
N PHE A 731 56.29 39.04 34.96
CA PHE A 731 55.81 38.60 33.69
C PHE A 731 54.29 38.37 33.77
N GLY A 732 53.50 38.99 32.91
CA GLY A 732 52.07 38.93 32.91
C GLY A 732 51.45 39.78 31.82
N ILE A 733 50.17 40.13 31.98
CA ILE A 733 49.46 41.00 31.03
C ILE A 733 49.93 42.45 31.27
N ILE A 734 50.48 43.11 30.24
CA ILE A 734 50.96 44.48 30.28
C ILE A 734 49.73 45.38 30.42
N GLY A 735 49.65 46.11 31.54
CA GLY A 735 48.57 47.06 31.81
C GLY A 735 47.52 46.59 32.83
N ASP A 736 47.60 45.42 33.46
CA ASP A 736 46.88 45.06 34.67
C ASP A 736 47.70 45.49 35.91
N GLU A 737 47.39 46.66 36.50
CA GLU A 737 47.89 47.08 37.83
C GLU A 737 47.04 46.49 38.95
#